data_8e09c9df7d951d22c017cc2079c95b94
#
_entry.id   8e09c9df7d951d22c017cc2079c95b94
#
_cell.length_a   1.000
_cell.length_b   1.000
_cell.length_c   1.000
_cell.angle_alpha   90.00
_cell.angle_beta   90.00
_cell.angle_gamma   90.00
#
_symmetry.space_group_name_H-M   'P 1'
#
loop_
_entity.id
_entity.type
_entity.pdbx_description
1 polymer ?
#
loop_
_entity_poly.entity_id
_entity_poly.type
_entity_poly.pdbx_seq_one_letter_code
_entity_poly.pdbx_strand_id
1 'polypeptide(L)'
;MPRAEKPHRPARTLVLGGAGFAGGQIARELRAHGQEVSTADIRPLGDGAEHAVLDIRDESALRTAIRGRDVVVNAAGVPDSSCVSARTLNSVLVGGARSLISAAESENVRTIVFISSGVVYGETGEGEAARESAPPTPTTVEGRAFAEAERLYGQWLGAGEGRRLLILRSAELFGPGSYARVSRLIGSLVNSRTLSLTHTVIARPLASVGTLARAVRAALELNLPAGEPYFLNVADSPRLDDHELRALVRSVAKTAPLAFSLPGRRLMARAGRAGEAVRASGLELPRRMKRFALDARPSAALAHDKLDALLPSRPSLEESLRSTVNWVREHDGESSSSEGSVPIPERFVPVQNKKEGDSRRVVAVVVTYNRAALLGDCLDSLHAQTRSLDSVVVIDNASTDDSGAVADNHAISADVVHLKRNVGGAGGFCAGMAHALLEHSPDFLWIMDDDTVPAPDALENLLAVERKLDVHASVLSSLAVWTDGRPHPMNSSRTRLGTSDSDRDRYAQIGARPIRTASFVSALIAAEDVWEHGLPLADYFIWSDDFEYTGRLLRDSHGFAVASSRVEHRTVKFSNAQTNPGSRFYFDVRNRLWALTKTDSFTPIEKVLYGGRSAIGWMKTLVRTRGDVLPVAVKGLREGFFSSPRRSSTVLSADPMNATEIRALETSIENAERSRRALT
;
A
#
# COMPACT_ATOMS: atom_id res chain seq x y z
N MET A 1 52.45 -32.84 15.79
CA MET A 1 51.88 -31.70 16.54
C MET A 1 50.55 -31.32 15.89
N PRO A 2 49.43 -31.44 16.56
CA PRO A 2 48.14 -30.98 16.01
C PRO A 2 48.20 -29.45 15.91
N ARG A 3 47.79 -28.90 14.76
CA ARG A 3 47.61 -27.46 14.58
C ARG A 3 46.54 -27.00 15.56
N ALA A 4 46.90 -26.02 16.41
CA ALA A 4 45.94 -25.33 17.26
C ALA A 4 44.80 -24.76 16.37
N GLU A 5 43.59 -25.19 16.63
CA GLU A 5 42.38 -24.57 16.05
C GLU A 5 42.43 -23.09 16.43
N LYS A 6 42.42 -22.22 15.41
CA LYS A 6 42.28 -20.79 15.63
C LYS A 6 40.97 -20.57 16.40
N PRO A 7 40.97 -19.73 17.44
CA PRO A 7 39.74 -19.40 18.16
C PRO A 7 38.71 -18.91 17.14
N HIS A 8 37.56 -19.63 17.03
CA HIS A 8 36.47 -19.26 16.17
C HIS A 8 35.98 -17.87 16.62
N ARG A 9 36.25 -16.85 15.80
CA ARG A 9 35.67 -15.54 16.03
C ARG A 9 34.14 -15.68 15.99
N PRO A 10 33.39 -15.16 16.99
CA PRO A 10 31.93 -15.21 16.96
C PRO A 10 31.43 -14.53 15.69
N ALA A 11 30.43 -15.15 15.05
CA ALA A 11 29.81 -14.61 13.82
C ALA A 11 29.15 -13.27 14.13
N ARG A 12 29.38 -12.26 13.29
CA ARG A 12 28.76 -10.95 13.38
C ARG A 12 27.39 -11.02 12.70
N THR A 13 26.34 -10.95 13.49
CA THR A 13 24.96 -11.14 13.03
C THR A 13 24.22 -9.81 13.05
N LEU A 14 23.50 -9.48 11.96
CA LEU A 14 22.50 -8.43 11.92
C LEU A 14 21.10 -9.05 11.94
N VAL A 15 20.23 -8.58 12.85
CA VAL A 15 18.82 -8.95 12.90
C VAL A 15 17.96 -7.79 12.42
N LEU A 16 17.34 -7.93 11.24
CA LEU A 16 16.35 -7.01 10.69
C LEU A 16 15.01 -7.27 11.35
N GLY A 17 14.26 -6.21 11.67
CA GLY A 17 13.06 -6.29 12.49
C GLY A 17 13.35 -6.42 13.98
N GLY A 18 14.53 -5.96 14.43
CA GLY A 18 15.06 -6.14 15.79
C GLY A 18 14.26 -5.45 16.89
N ALA A 19 13.52 -4.38 16.61
CA ALA A 19 12.56 -3.78 17.54
C ALA A 19 11.19 -4.51 17.51
N GLY A 20 11.02 -5.52 16.65
CA GLY A 20 9.82 -6.32 16.53
C GLY A 20 9.75 -7.46 17.55
N PHE A 21 8.58 -8.08 17.63
CA PHE A 21 8.30 -9.18 18.53
C PHE A 21 9.23 -10.39 18.31
N ALA A 22 9.33 -10.86 17.05
CA ALA A 22 10.18 -12.01 16.71
C ALA A 22 11.67 -11.63 16.67
N GLY A 23 12.02 -10.56 15.96
CA GLY A 23 13.41 -10.13 15.80
C GLY A 23 14.08 -9.76 17.11
N GLY A 24 13.37 -9.05 17.99
CA GLY A 24 13.90 -8.70 19.31
C GLY A 24 14.18 -9.93 20.20
N GLN A 25 13.35 -10.96 20.12
CA GLN A 25 13.57 -12.20 20.88
C GLN A 25 14.72 -13.02 20.28
N ILE A 26 14.83 -13.05 18.93
CA ILE A 26 15.96 -13.70 18.25
C ILE A 26 17.28 -13.00 18.65
N ALA A 27 17.32 -11.67 18.61
CA ALA A 27 18.52 -10.92 18.97
C ALA A 27 18.94 -11.17 20.43
N ARG A 28 17.99 -11.23 21.38
CA ARG A 28 18.26 -11.56 22.77
C ARG A 28 18.83 -12.97 22.94
N GLU A 29 18.22 -13.96 22.29
CA GLU A 29 18.67 -15.35 22.33
C GLU A 29 20.09 -15.51 21.82
N LEU A 30 20.40 -14.90 20.66
CA LEU A 30 21.74 -14.96 20.07
C LEU A 30 22.80 -14.27 20.95
N ARG A 31 22.48 -13.08 21.51
CA ARG A 31 23.38 -12.39 22.47
C ARG A 31 23.61 -13.18 23.73
N ALA A 32 22.56 -13.79 24.30
CA ALA A 32 22.68 -14.63 25.51
C ALA A 32 23.60 -15.83 25.32
N HIS A 33 23.85 -16.26 24.07
CA HIS A 33 24.76 -17.34 23.72
C HIS A 33 26.09 -16.85 23.10
N GLY A 34 26.47 -15.60 23.39
CA GLY A 34 27.80 -15.07 23.08
C GLY A 34 28.01 -14.65 21.61
N GLN A 35 26.96 -14.53 20.79
CA GLN A 35 27.11 -13.99 19.44
C GLN A 35 27.16 -12.45 19.45
N GLU A 36 27.94 -11.87 18.52
CA GLU A 36 28.00 -10.44 18.28
C GLU A 36 26.78 -10.03 17.42
N VAL A 37 25.79 -9.38 18.06
CA VAL A 37 24.50 -9.12 17.40
C VAL A 37 24.18 -7.63 17.40
N SER A 38 24.07 -7.03 16.23
CA SER A 38 23.41 -5.74 15.99
C SER A 38 21.98 -5.94 15.48
N THR A 39 21.18 -4.91 15.58
CA THR A 39 19.77 -4.94 15.15
C THR A 39 19.46 -3.77 14.22
N ALA A 40 18.43 -3.93 13.39
CA ALA A 40 17.88 -2.83 12.62
C ALA A 40 16.35 -2.95 12.52
N ASP A 41 15.66 -1.81 12.54
CA ASP A 41 14.18 -1.74 12.44
C ASP A 41 13.79 -0.33 11.99
N ILE A 42 12.56 -0.16 11.51
CA ILE A 42 12.01 1.19 11.27
C ILE A 42 11.79 1.98 12.57
N ARG A 43 11.76 1.31 13.70
CA ARG A 43 11.58 1.89 15.04
C ARG A 43 12.92 1.99 15.77
N PRO A 44 13.14 3.07 16.54
CA PRO A 44 14.32 3.16 17.41
C PRO A 44 14.19 2.15 18.57
N LEU A 45 15.34 1.66 19.06
CA LEU A 45 15.47 0.93 20.32
C LEU A 45 16.18 1.82 21.34
N GLY A 46 15.66 1.88 22.57
CA GLY A 46 16.23 2.69 23.64
C GLY A 46 17.13 1.94 24.61
N ASP A 47 17.56 0.71 24.29
CA ASP A 47 18.25 -0.21 25.21
C ASP A 47 19.79 -0.12 25.20
N GLY A 48 20.37 0.86 24.50
CA GLY A 48 21.84 1.04 24.40
C GLY A 48 22.56 -0.02 23.55
N ALA A 49 21.84 -0.98 22.95
CA ALA A 49 22.42 -1.96 22.04
C ALA A 49 22.71 -1.34 20.66
N GLU A 50 23.65 -1.90 19.92
CA GLU A 50 23.92 -1.47 18.54
C GLU A 50 22.67 -1.67 17.68
N HIS A 51 22.01 -0.56 17.32
CA HIS A 51 20.77 -0.55 16.60
C HIS A 51 20.77 0.52 15.50
N ALA A 52 20.38 0.14 14.29
CA ALA A 52 20.19 1.05 13.16
C ALA A 52 18.70 1.28 12.90
N VAL A 53 18.31 2.54 12.73
CA VAL A 53 16.93 2.85 12.27
C VAL A 53 16.94 2.85 10.74
N LEU A 54 16.27 1.85 10.14
CA LEU A 54 16.16 1.74 8.69
C LEU A 54 14.89 0.98 8.27
N ASP A 55 14.43 1.26 7.06
CA ASP A 55 13.41 0.44 6.39
C ASP A 55 14.10 -0.64 5.55
N ILE A 56 13.62 -1.88 5.62
CA ILE A 56 14.15 -3.01 4.83
C ILE A 56 14.07 -2.78 3.32
N ARG A 57 13.24 -1.86 2.86
CA ARG A 57 13.08 -1.47 1.46
C ARG A 57 14.19 -0.51 0.99
N ASP A 58 14.95 0.08 1.91
CA ASP A 58 16.08 0.96 1.61
C ASP A 58 17.36 0.17 1.39
N GLU A 59 17.70 -0.09 0.13
CA GLU A 59 18.90 -0.81 -0.26
C GLU A 59 20.19 -0.11 0.21
N SER A 60 20.24 1.23 0.18
CA SER A 60 21.42 1.99 0.58
C SER A 60 21.68 1.90 2.09
N ALA A 61 20.61 2.04 2.88
CA ALA A 61 20.67 1.87 4.33
C ALA A 61 21.02 0.41 4.70
N LEU A 62 20.42 -0.57 3.99
CA LEU A 62 20.77 -1.99 4.17
C LEU A 62 22.24 -2.26 3.89
N ARG A 63 22.81 -1.78 2.77
CA ARG A 63 24.25 -1.94 2.46
C ARG A 63 25.11 -1.45 3.59
N THR A 64 24.79 -0.31 4.18
CA THR A 64 25.52 0.26 5.30
C THR A 64 25.41 -0.63 6.55
N ALA A 65 24.22 -1.11 6.88
CA ALA A 65 23.96 -1.91 8.07
C ALA A 65 24.56 -3.32 8.01
N ILE A 66 24.59 -3.94 6.81
CA ILE A 66 25.09 -5.32 6.62
C ILE A 66 26.59 -5.40 6.35
N ARG A 67 27.26 -4.26 6.14
CA ARG A 67 28.69 -4.22 5.85
C ARG A 67 29.49 -4.92 6.93
N GLY A 68 30.28 -5.90 6.50
CA GLY A 68 31.11 -6.70 7.38
C GLY A 68 30.37 -7.64 8.31
N ARG A 69 29.08 -7.94 8.07
CA ARG A 69 28.32 -8.96 8.79
C ARG A 69 28.48 -10.32 8.12
N ASP A 70 28.55 -11.38 8.93
CA ASP A 70 28.68 -12.75 8.45
C ASP A 70 27.31 -13.39 8.19
N VAL A 71 26.31 -12.97 8.99
CA VAL A 71 24.93 -13.48 8.99
C VAL A 71 23.93 -12.33 9.01
N VAL A 72 22.89 -12.42 8.19
CA VAL A 72 21.71 -11.55 8.26
C VAL A 72 20.47 -12.39 8.56
N VAL A 73 19.80 -12.08 9.66
CA VAL A 73 18.50 -12.67 10.01
C VAL A 73 17.40 -11.68 9.62
N ASN A 74 16.62 -12.03 8.61
CA ASN A 74 15.47 -11.23 8.22
C ASN A 74 14.20 -11.68 8.97
N ALA A 75 13.87 -10.97 10.04
CA ALA A 75 12.62 -11.07 10.80
C ALA A 75 11.76 -9.81 10.62
N ALA A 76 12.11 -8.94 9.66
CA ALA A 76 11.30 -7.78 9.32
C ALA A 76 10.01 -8.23 8.63
N GLY A 77 8.90 -7.74 9.10
CA GLY A 77 7.57 -8.09 8.60
C GLY A 77 6.53 -7.09 9.09
N VAL A 78 5.28 -7.42 8.85
CA VAL A 78 4.14 -6.59 9.21
C VAL A 78 3.51 -7.14 10.49
N PRO A 79 3.53 -6.42 11.63
CA PRO A 79 3.09 -6.95 12.93
C PRO A 79 1.62 -7.40 12.97
N ASP A 80 0.74 -6.66 12.31
CA ASP A 80 -0.68 -7.01 12.14
C ASP A 80 -1.06 -6.85 10.67
N SER A 81 -0.94 -7.95 9.92
CA SER A 81 -1.27 -7.98 8.49
C SER A 81 -2.72 -7.60 8.19
N SER A 82 -3.61 -7.55 9.22
CA SER A 82 -4.98 -7.08 9.09
C SER A 82 -5.10 -5.57 8.93
N CYS A 83 -4.11 -4.84 9.39
CA CYS A 83 -4.13 -3.38 9.42
C CYS A 83 -3.50 -2.73 8.18
N VAL A 84 -2.88 -3.54 7.29
CA VAL A 84 -2.17 -3.03 6.10
C VAL A 84 -2.78 -3.55 4.81
N SER A 85 -2.57 -2.82 3.72
CA SER A 85 -2.98 -3.23 2.38
C SER A 85 -2.17 -4.43 1.89
N ALA A 86 -2.69 -5.16 0.90
CA ALA A 86 -1.95 -6.23 0.21
C ALA A 86 -0.65 -5.68 -0.41
N ARG A 87 -0.68 -4.44 -0.86
CA ARG A 87 0.45 -3.73 -1.44
C ARG A 87 1.56 -3.48 -0.42
N THR A 88 1.22 -2.91 0.75
CA THR A 88 2.20 -2.69 1.83
C THR A 88 2.84 -4.01 2.24
N LEU A 89 2.04 -5.07 2.34
CA LEU A 89 2.54 -6.40 2.66
C LEU A 89 3.55 -6.91 1.61
N ASN A 90 3.21 -6.79 0.32
CA ASN A 90 4.11 -7.15 -0.78
C ASN A 90 5.36 -6.25 -0.82
N SER A 91 5.20 -4.94 -0.62
CA SER A 91 6.31 -3.99 -0.60
C SER A 91 7.33 -4.34 0.50
N VAL A 92 6.85 -4.69 1.70
CA VAL A 92 7.74 -5.04 2.82
C VAL A 92 8.36 -6.43 2.63
N LEU A 93 7.56 -7.45 2.30
CA LEU A 93 8.07 -8.84 2.23
C LEU A 93 8.86 -9.09 0.94
N VAL A 94 8.29 -8.75 -0.22
CA VAL A 94 8.90 -9.03 -1.52
C VAL A 94 9.87 -7.93 -1.92
N GLY A 95 9.49 -6.66 -1.77
CA GLY A 95 10.37 -5.51 -2.01
C GLY A 95 11.56 -5.52 -1.08
N GLY A 96 11.33 -5.72 0.23
CA GLY A 96 12.39 -5.84 1.23
C GLY A 96 13.35 -7.01 0.95
N ALA A 97 12.83 -8.16 0.48
CA ALA A 97 13.68 -9.28 0.08
C ALA A 97 14.59 -8.91 -1.10
N ARG A 98 14.08 -8.20 -2.10
CA ARG A 98 14.89 -7.72 -3.25
C ARG A 98 15.98 -6.76 -2.82
N SER A 99 15.64 -5.77 -2.00
CA SER A 99 16.62 -4.80 -1.48
C SER A 99 17.70 -5.48 -0.63
N LEU A 100 17.30 -6.44 0.23
CA LEU A 100 18.25 -7.21 1.02
C LEU A 100 19.18 -8.08 0.16
N ILE A 101 18.65 -8.75 -0.86
CA ILE A 101 19.44 -9.56 -1.80
C ILE A 101 20.48 -8.69 -2.51
N SER A 102 20.07 -7.55 -3.08
CA SER A 102 20.99 -6.63 -3.76
C SER A 102 22.09 -6.12 -2.82
N ALA A 103 21.72 -5.74 -1.61
CA ALA A 103 22.67 -5.31 -0.59
C ALA A 103 23.62 -6.46 -0.17
N ALA A 104 23.09 -7.68 0.04
CA ALA A 104 23.86 -8.85 0.43
C ALA A 104 24.89 -9.27 -0.63
N GLU A 105 24.54 -9.15 -1.91
CA GLU A 105 25.47 -9.37 -3.02
C GLU A 105 26.60 -8.35 -3.04
N SER A 106 26.27 -7.08 -2.85
CA SER A 106 27.27 -5.99 -2.84
C SER A 106 28.26 -6.09 -1.68
N GLU A 107 27.83 -6.58 -0.51
CA GLU A 107 28.65 -6.65 0.71
C GLU A 107 29.14 -8.07 1.03
N ASN A 108 28.98 -9.04 0.11
CA ASN A 108 29.42 -10.43 0.24
C ASN A 108 28.89 -11.16 1.50
N VAL A 109 27.63 -10.93 1.87
CA VAL A 109 26.97 -11.70 2.93
C VAL A 109 26.79 -13.15 2.46
N ARG A 110 27.21 -14.10 3.29
CA ARG A 110 27.19 -15.52 2.93
C ARG A 110 26.02 -16.29 3.54
N THR A 111 25.44 -15.81 4.63
CA THR A 111 24.33 -16.50 5.31
C THR A 111 23.15 -15.59 5.49
N ILE A 112 22.00 -15.99 4.92
CA ILE A 112 20.70 -15.35 5.18
C ILE A 112 19.81 -16.35 5.91
N VAL A 113 19.18 -15.88 7.00
CA VAL A 113 18.10 -16.57 7.69
C VAL A 113 16.82 -15.79 7.44
N PHE A 114 15.82 -16.41 6.84
CA PHE A 114 14.53 -15.79 6.57
C PHE A 114 13.46 -16.38 7.49
N ILE A 115 12.81 -15.51 8.27
CA ILE A 115 11.65 -15.90 9.08
C ILE A 115 10.42 -15.81 8.21
N SER A 116 10.03 -16.96 7.67
CA SER A 116 8.84 -17.17 6.86
C SER A 116 7.66 -17.64 7.73
N SER A 117 6.56 -17.99 7.12
CA SER A 117 5.34 -18.40 7.80
C SER A 117 4.76 -19.69 7.23
N GLY A 118 4.18 -20.52 8.07
CA GLY A 118 3.44 -21.73 7.66
C GLY A 118 2.23 -21.46 6.75
N VAL A 119 1.79 -20.20 6.60
CA VAL A 119 0.73 -19.81 5.66
C VAL A 119 1.10 -20.04 4.19
N VAL A 120 2.37 -20.27 3.89
CA VAL A 120 2.83 -20.64 2.53
C VAL A 120 2.27 -22.00 2.06
N TYR A 121 1.91 -22.88 2.98
CA TYR A 121 1.33 -24.19 2.65
C TYR A 121 -0.17 -24.17 2.34
N GLY A 122 -0.85 -23.01 2.60
CA GLY A 122 -2.29 -22.90 2.42
C GLY A 122 -3.08 -23.72 3.43
N GLU A 123 -4.01 -24.55 2.94
CA GLU A 123 -4.85 -25.43 3.77
C GLU A 123 -4.39 -26.87 3.61
N THR A 124 -4.26 -27.62 4.72
CA THR A 124 -4.08 -29.09 4.69
C THR A 124 -5.36 -29.80 5.10
N GLY A 125 -5.54 -31.03 4.63
CA GLY A 125 -6.66 -31.90 5.03
C GLY A 125 -6.72 -32.19 6.53
N GLU A 126 -7.82 -32.75 7.01
CA GLU A 126 -7.93 -33.22 8.41
C GLU A 126 -6.92 -34.36 8.63
N GLY A 127 -6.06 -34.21 9.65
CA GLY A 127 -5.02 -35.19 9.97
C GLY A 127 -3.73 -35.09 9.15
N GLU A 128 -3.66 -34.24 8.13
CA GLU A 128 -2.44 -34.03 7.35
C GLU A 128 -1.64 -32.82 7.89
N ALA A 129 -0.35 -33.03 8.09
CA ALA A 129 0.60 -31.95 8.44
C ALA A 129 1.58 -31.71 7.30
N ALA A 130 1.77 -30.46 6.93
CA ALA A 130 2.72 -30.07 5.88
C ALA A 130 4.15 -30.30 6.37
N ARG A 131 4.92 -31.07 5.63
CA ARG A 131 6.36 -31.27 5.82
C ARG A 131 7.15 -30.19 5.10
N GLU A 132 8.39 -29.97 5.51
CA GLU A 132 9.29 -29.00 4.89
C GLU A 132 9.55 -29.25 3.41
N SER A 133 9.44 -30.51 2.95
CA SER A 133 9.55 -30.89 1.55
C SER A 133 8.30 -30.58 0.71
N ALA A 134 7.17 -30.25 1.35
CA ALA A 134 5.96 -29.91 0.61
C ALA A 134 6.11 -28.56 -0.12
N PRO A 135 5.68 -28.49 -1.39
CA PRO A 135 5.74 -27.24 -2.13
C PRO A 135 4.78 -26.20 -1.53
N PRO A 136 5.12 -24.89 -1.60
CA PRO A 136 4.19 -23.83 -1.25
C PRO A 136 2.92 -23.87 -2.12
N THR A 137 1.75 -23.83 -1.46
CA THR A 137 0.42 -23.75 -2.10
C THR A 137 -0.45 -22.68 -1.43
N PRO A 138 0.03 -21.42 -1.39
CA PRO A 138 -0.59 -20.38 -0.60
C PRO A 138 -1.97 -19.98 -1.11
N THR A 139 -2.95 -19.93 -0.22
CA THR A 139 -4.32 -19.50 -0.50
C THR A 139 -4.58 -18.04 -0.09
N THR A 140 -3.66 -17.43 0.66
CA THR A 140 -3.79 -16.06 1.19
C THR A 140 -2.84 -15.08 0.51
N VAL A 141 -3.15 -13.77 0.54
CA VAL A 141 -2.24 -12.71 0.06
C VAL A 141 -0.90 -12.77 0.80
N GLU A 142 -0.94 -12.94 2.10
CA GLU A 142 0.24 -13.06 2.95
C GLU A 142 1.08 -14.28 2.60
N GLY A 143 0.44 -15.45 2.43
CA GLY A 143 1.13 -16.68 2.04
C GLY A 143 1.82 -16.56 0.68
N ARG A 144 1.18 -15.88 -0.29
CA ARG A 144 1.79 -15.61 -1.61
C ARG A 144 3.00 -14.69 -1.50
N ALA A 145 2.94 -13.65 -0.66
CA ALA A 145 4.06 -12.74 -0.45
C ALA A 145 5.25 -13.45 0.21
N PHE A 146 5.01 -14.30 1.22
CA PHE A 146 6.07 -15.12 1.82
C PHE A 146 6.66 -16.13 0.84
N ALA A 147 5.82 -16.85 0.07
CA ALA A 147 6.29 -17.80 -0.93
C ALA A 147 7.13 -17.13 -2.02
N GLU A 148 6.74 -15.94 -2.47
CA GLU A 148 7.55 -15.16 -3.43
C GLU A 148 8.88 -14.68 -2.83
N ALA A 149 8.89 -14.25 -1.57
CA ALA A 149 10.15 -13.92 -0.89
C ALA A 149 11.07 -15.14 -0.75
N GLU A 150 10.53 -16.32 -0.37
CA GLU A 150 11.28 -17.58 -0.33
C GLU A 150 11.90 -17.91 -1.69
N ARG A 151 11.14 -17.74 -2.77
CA ARG A 151 11.62 -17.98 -4.14
C ARG A 151 12.78 -17.04 -4.52
N LEU A 152 12.70 -15.77 -4.17
CA LEU A 152 13.76 -14.79 -4.40
C LEU A 152 15.03 -15.15 -3.64
N TYR A 153 14.93 -15.52 -2.36
CA TYR A 153 16.08 -15.97 -1.59
C TYR A 153 16.69 -17.27 -2.14
N GLY A 154 15.84 -18.18 -2.63
CA GLY A 154 16.31 -19.39 -3.32
C GLY A 154 17.11 -19.09 -4.60
N GLN A 155 16.69 -18.08 -5.36
CA GLN A 155 17.45 -17.61 -6.54
C GLN A 155 18.79 -17.00 -6.15
N TRP A 156 18.80 -16.17 -5.09
CA TRP A 156 20.05 -15.63 -4.53
C TRP A 156 21.02 -16.74 -4.11
N LEU A 157 20.53 -17.79 -3.46
CA LEU A 157 21.35 -18.93 -3.04
C LEU A 157 22.00 -19.59 -4.25
N GLY A 158 21.25 -19.89 -5.32
CA GLY A 158 21.75 -20.54 -6.54
C GLY A 158 22.68 -19.68 -7.39
N ALA A 159 22.70 -18.36 -7.19
CA ALA A 159 23.52 -17.43 -7.98
C ALA A 159 24.95 -17.24 -7.47
N GLY A 160 25.36 -17.86 -6.33
CA GLY A 160 26.70 -17.66 -5.77
C GLY A 160 27.22 -18.82 -4.94
N GLU A 161 28.52 -19.09 -5.05
CA GLU A 161 29.19 -20.16 -4.31
C GLU A 161 29.34 -19.82 -2.81
N GLY A 162 29.26 -20.83 -1.96
CA GLY A 162 29.47 -20.72 -0.52
C GLY A 162 28.36 -19.96 0.25
N ARG A 163 27.23 -19.67 -0.42
CA ARG A 163 26.04 -19.08 0.23
C ARG A 163 25.26 -20.12 1.01
N ARG A 164 24.63 -19.68 2.11
CA ARG A 164 23.77 -20.51 2.97
C ARG A 164 22.43 -19.80 3.14
N LEU A 165 21.35 -20.52 3.03
CA LEU A 165 20.00 -20.01 3.21
C LEU A 165 19.22 -20.90 4.19
N LEU A 166 18.73 -20.30 5.26
CA LEU A 166 17.84 -20.95 6.22
C LEU A 166 16.48 -20.28 6.17
N ILE A 167 15.44 -21.06 5.96
CA ILE A 167 14.05 -20.58 5.89
C ILE A 167 13.27 -21.27 7.01
N LEU A 168 12.83 -20.47 7.99
CA LEU A 168 12.03 -20.96 9.11
C LEU A 168 10.56 -20.60 8.88
N ARG A 169 9.74 -21.60 8.59
CA ARG A 169 8.28 -21.47 8.38
C ARG A 169 7.57 -21.59 9.71
N SER A 170 7.29 -20.46 10.35
CA SER A 170 6.71 -20.47 11.70
C SER A 170 5.19 -20.63 11.66
N ALA A 171 4.66 -21.35 12.65
CA ALA A 171 3.26 -21.32 13.03
C ALA A 171 2.86 -19.93 13.57
N GLU A 172 1.59 -19.74 13.97
CA GLU A 172 1.15 -18.49 14.59
C GLU A 172 1.95 -18.24 15.88
N LEU A 173 2.68 -17.13 15.91
CA LEU A 173 3.57 -16.79 17.01
C LEU A 173 2.82 -16.20 18.20
N PHE A 174 3.19 -16.61 19.41
CA PHE A 174 2.71 -16.06 20.68
C PHE A 174 3.87 -15.97 21.69
N GLY A 175 3.66 -15.21 22.77
CA GLY A 175 4.65 -15.07 23.84
C GLY A 175 4.55 -13.71 24.54
N PRO A 176 5.37 -13.48 25.57
CA PRO A 176 5.49 -12.19 26.24
C PRO A 176 5.83 -11.06 25.25
N GLY A 177 5.11 -9.93 25.34
CA GLY A 177 5.29 -8.80 24.41
C GLY A 177 4.53 -8.92 23.09
N SER A 178 3.73 -9.99 22.88
CA SER A 178 2.90 -10.13 21.67
C SER A 178 1.52 -9.52 21.86
N TYR A 179 1.05 -8.81 20.83
CA TYR A 179 -0.32 -8.32 20.71
C TYR A 179 -1.14 -9.11 19.67
N ALA A 180 -0.63 -10.26 19.21
CA ALA A 180 -1.29 -11.14 18.25
C ALA A 180 -2.57 -11.79 18.83
N ARG A 181 -3.30 -12.54 17.99
CA ARG A 181 -4.59 -13.18 18.35
C ARG A 181 -4.54 -13.97 19.63
N VAL A 182 -3.54 -14.83 19.78
CA VAL A 182 -3.39 -15.71 20.96
C VAL A 182 -3.19 -14.89 22.23
N SER A 183 -2.34 -13.89 22.22
CA SER A 183 -2.11 -13.02 23.39
C SER A 183 -3.34 -12.20 23.75
N ARG A 184 -4.11 -11.72 22.77
CA ARG A 184 -5.42 -11.07 23.02
C ARG A 184 -6.43 -12.04 23.63
N LEU A 185 -6.46 -13.29 23.16
CA LEU A 185 -7.30 -14.33 23.76
C LEU A 185 -6.92 -14.57 25.21
N ILE A 186 -5.62 -14.71 25.48
CA ILE A 186 -5.10 -14.87 26.85
C ILE A 186 -5.53 -13.67 27.71
N GLY A 187 -5.30 -12.44 27.23
CA GLY A 187 -5.70 -11.23 27.95
C GLY A 187 -7.20 -11.18 28.26
N SER A 188 -8.06 -11.55 27.30
CA SER A 188 -9.50 -11.59 27.50
C SER A 188 -9.94 -12.65 28.54
N LEU A 189 -9.25 -13.78 28.61
CA LEU A 189 -9.56 -14.87 29.55
C LEU A 189 -9.01 -14.62 30.95
N VAL A 190 -7.87 -13.95 31.07
CA VAL A 190 -7.21 -13.63 32.33
C VAL A 190 -7.94 -12.49 33.05
N ASN A 191 -8.33 -11.44 32.31
CA ASN A 191 -8.86 -10.20 32.90
C ASN A 191 -10.38 -10.19 33.05
N SER A 192 -11.08 -11.28 32.71
CA SER A 192 -12.54 -11.45 32.89
C SER A 192 -13.43 -10.33 32.36
N ARG A 193 -12.89 -9.42 31.49
CA ARG A 193 -13.52 -8.15 31.16
C ARG A 193 -14.37 -8.13 29.88
N THR A 194 -14.42 -9.21 29.09
CA THR A 194 -15.24 -9.18 27.88
C THR A 194 -15.75 -10.55 27.47
N LEU A 195 -17.07 -10.66 27.27
CA LEU A 195 -17.67 -11.69 26.43
C LEU A 195 -17.12 -11.52 24.99
N SER A 196 -16.03 -12.21 24.69
CA SER A 196 -15.53 -12.27 23.32
C SER A 196 -16.47 -13.16 22.52
N LEU A 197 -17.33 -12.55 21.70
CA LEU A 197 -18.23 -13.21 20.76
C LEU A 197 -17.52 -13.84 19.57
N THR A 198 -16.19 -13.80 19.51
CA THR A 198 -15.40 -14.38 18.42
C THR A 198 -15.06 -15.85 18.76
N HIS A 199 -15.97 -16.74 18.44
CA HIS A 199 -15.71 -18.18 18.42
C HIS A 199 -15.31 -18.61 17.00
N THR A 200 -14.03 -18.53 16.68
CA THR A 200 -13.49 -19.17 15.47
C THR A 200 -13.12 -20.61 15.83
N VAL A 201 -13.82 -21.57 15.27
CA VAL A 201 -13.55 -23.01 15.46
C VAL A 201 -12.49 -23.49 14.44
N ILE A 202 -11.49 -22.68 14.16
CA ILE A 202 -10.46 -23.03 13.16
C ILE A 202 -9.19 -23.40 13.90
N ALA A 203 -8.83 -24.66 13.79
CA ALA A 203 -7.63 -25.20 14.39
C ALA A 203 -6.37 -24.67 13.69
N ARG A 204 -5.39 -24.21 14.48
CA ARG A 204 -4.11 -23.67 13.99
C ARG A 204 -2.95 -24.20 14.80
N PRO A 205 -1.80 -24.44 14.17
CA PRO A 205 -0.57 -24.69 14.90
C PRO A 205 -0.08 -23.40 15.56
N LEU A 206 0.54 -23.52 16.72
CA LEU A 206 1.10 -22.41 17.49
C LEU A 206 2.60 -22.63 17.69
N ALA A 207 3.34 -21.53 17.74
CA ALA A 207 4.76 -21.54 18.14
C ALA A 207 5.05 -20.41 19.13
N SER A 208 5.76 -20.70 20.19
CA SER A 208 6.26 -19.65 21.07
C SER A 208 7.41 -18.90 20.39
N VAL A 209 7.48 -17.61 20.60
CA VAL A 209 8.57 -16.80 20.08
C VAL A 209 9.94 -17.24 20.64
N GLY A 210 9.93 -17.81 21.84
CA GLY A 210 11.13 -18.41 22.44
C GLY A 210 11.59 -19.67 21.69
N THR A 211 10.68 -20.52 21.23
CA THR A 211 11.01 -21.67 20.39
C THR A 211 11.57 -21.22 19.04
N LEU A 212 10.99 -20.21 18.41
CA LEU A 212 11.51 -19.63 17.17
C LEU A 212 12.95 -19.12 17.36
N ALA A 213 13.21 -18.36 18.42
CA ALA A 213 14.53 -17.80 18.67
C ALA A 213 15.59 -18.89 18.87
N ARG A 214 15.29 -19.93 19.68
CA ARG A 214 16.16 -21.10 19.85
C ARG A 214 16.36 -21.88 18.56
N ALA A 215 15.32 -22.01 17.75
CA ALA A 215 15.40 -22.68 16.44
C ALA A 215 16.37 -21.95 15.50
N VAL A 216 16.32 -20.61 15.45
CA VAL A 216 17.26 -19.79 14.68
C VAL A 216 18.68 -20.03 15.16
N ARG A 217 18.96 -19.96 16.48
CA ARG A 217 20.27 -20.21 17.04
C ARG A 217 20.78 -21.61 16.71
N ALA A 218 19.99 -22.64 16.99
CA ALA A 218 20.42 -24.01 16.74
C ALA A 218 20.63 -24.30 15.23
N ALA A 219 19.79 -23.75 14.37
CA ALA A 219 19.94 -23.91 12.92
C ALA A 219 21.20 -23.21 12.37
N LEU A 220 21.63 -22.10 12.96
CA LEU A 220 22.88 -21.43 12.61
C LEU A 220 24.13 -22.27 12.97
N GLU A 221 24.04 -23.10 14.00
CA GLU A 221 25.10 -24.00 14.47
C GLU A 221 25.23 -25.28 13.62
N LEU A 222 24.23 -25.57 12.77
CA LEU A 222 24.27 -26.74 11.88
C LEU A 222 25.36 -26.59 10.80
N ASN A 223 26.05 -27.67 10.51
CA ASN A 223 26.95 -27.74 9.38
C ASN A 223 26.14 -28.10 8.12
N LEU A 224 25.50 -27.09 7.51
CA LEU A 224 24.67 -27.26 6.32
C LEU A 224 25.50 -27.20 5.04
N PRO A 225 25.17 -28.04 4.03
CA PRO A 225 25.82 -27.94 2.72
C PRO A 225 25.49 -26.58 2.07
N ALA A 226 26.50 -26.02 1.39
CA ALA A 226 26.28 -24.80 0.60
C ALA A 226 25.45 -25.10 -0.64
N GLY A 227 24.62 -24.14 -1.07
CA GLY A 227 23.86 -24.23 -2.33
C GLY A 227 22.49 -24.89 -2.20
N GLU A 228 22.14 -25.49 -1.06
CA GLU A 228 20.81 -26.04 -0.80
C GLU A 228 20.11 -25.25 0.32
N PRO A 229 18.82 -24.86 0.14
CA PRO A 229 18.06 -24.16 1.17
C PRO A 229 17.69 -25.13 2.30
N TYR A 230 17.91 -24.71 3.54
CA TYR A 230 17.46 -25.45 4.72
C TYR A 230 16.09 -24.95 5.14
N PHE A 231 15.08 -25.79 5.04
CA PHE A 231 13.72 -25.49 5.52
C PHE A 231 13.49 -26.12 6.88
N LEU A 232 12.88 -25.35 7.78
CA LEU A 232 12.48 -25.80 9.11
C LEU A 232 11.07 -25.28 9.45
N ASN A 233 10.14 -26.17 9.74
CA ASN A 233 8.86 -25.82 10.31
C ASN A 233 9.02 -25.58 11.81
N VAL A 234 8.47 -24.45 12.31
CA VAL A 234 8.53 -24.09 13.72
C VAL A 234 7.12 -24.09 14.29
N ALA A 235 6.79 -25.13 15.07
CA ALA A 235 5.52 -25.29 15.77
C ALA A 235 5.73 -26.01 17.11
N ASP A 236 5.07 -25.54 18.18
CA ASP A 236 5.06 -26.15 19.52
C ASP A 236 3.86 -27.06 19.71
N SER A 237 2.89 -26.99 18.79
CA SER A 237 1.68 -27.80 18.88
C SER A 237 1.23 -28.27 17.51
N PRO A 238 0.52 -29.40 17.43
CA PRO A 238 -0.34 -29.69 16.31
C PRO A 238 -1.42 -28.59 16.19
N ARG A 239 -2.37 -28.74 15.29
CA ARG A 239 -3.52 -27.86 15.22
C ARG A 239 -4.31 -27.90 16.53
N LEU A 240 -4.49 -26.74 17.15
CA LEU A 240 -5.40 -26.55 18.26
C LEU A 240 -6.60 -25.74 17.78
N ASP A 241 -7.81 -26.21 18.09
CA ASP A 241 -8.98 -25.36 17.89
C ASP A 241 -9.13 -24.35 19.04
N ASP A 242 -10.01 -23.36 18.85
CA ASP A 242 -10.21 -22.31 19.85
C ASP A 242 -10.76 -22.85 21.18
N HIS A 243 -11.47 -24.01 21.19
CA HIS A 243 -11.97 -24.62 22.39
C HIS A 243 -10.83 -25.26 23.18
N GLU A 244 -9.98 -26.02 22.51
CA GLU A 244 -8.77 -26.65 23.08
C GLU A 244 -7.82 -25.60 23.64
N LEU A 245 -7.54 -24.55 22.85
CA LEU A 245 -6.68 -23.45 23.25
C LEU A 245 -7.26 -22.72 24.50
N ARG A 246 -8.58 -22.45 24.52
CA ARG A 246 -9.24 -21.83 25.69
C ARG A 246 -9.18 -22.72 26.91
N ALA A 247 -9.40 -24.02 26.76
CA ALA A 247 -9.30 -24.97 27.85
C ALA A 247 -7.89 -24.97 28.43
N LEU A 248 -6.87 -25.00 27.58
CA LEU A 248 -5.46 -24.99 27.98
C LEU A 248 -5.08 -23.66 28.67
N VAL A 249 -5.47 -22.51 28.10
CA VAL A 249 -5.21 -21.19 28.70
C VAL A 249 -5.91 -21.07 30.07
N ARG A 250 -7.15 -21.56 30.23
CA ARG A 250 -7.86 -21.52 31.50
C ARG A 250 -7.19 -22.41 32.55
N SER A 251 -6.74 -23.60 32.16
CA SER A 251 -5.97 -24.48 33.01
C SER A 251 -4.73 -23.79 33.55
N VAL A 252 -3.95 -23.17 32.63
CA VAL A 252 -2.72 -22.45 32.99
C VAL A 252 -3.00 -21.20 33.82
N ALA A 253 -4.04 -20.44 33.50
CA ALA A 253 -4.41 -19.21 34.17
C ALA A 253 -5.22 -19.42 35.44
N LYS A 254 -5.70 -20.64 35.71
CA LYS A 254 -6.59 -20.98 36.84
C LYS A 254 -7.84 -20.11 36.89
N THR A 255 -8.50 -19.90 35.73
CA THR A 255 -9.74 -19.10 35.62
C THR A 255 -10.97 -19.99 35.46
N ALA A 256 -12.13 -19.53 35.97
CA ALA A 256 -13.38 -20.29 35.92
C ALA A 256 -13.95 -20.44 34.49
N PRO A 257 -14.66 -21.54 34.18
CA PRO A 257 -15.26 -21.72 32.87
C PRO A 257 -16.47 -20.79 32.66
N LEU A 258 -16.49 -20.00 31.61
CA LEU A 258 -17.68 -19.31 31.10
C LEU A 258 -18.26 -20.13 29.94
N ALA A 259 -19.51 -20.63 30.13
CA ALA A 259 -20.18 -21.46 29.16
C ALA A 259 -20.96 -20.62 28.16
N PHE A 260 -20.50 -20.57 26.88
CA PHE A 260 -21.36 -20.40 25.72
C PHE A 260 -20.57 -20.76 24.46
N SER A 261 -21.01 -21.75 23.70
CA SER A 261 -20.49 -22.11 22.39
C SER A 261 -21.60 -21.98 21.33
N LEU A 262 -21.33 -21.26 20.26
CA LEU A 262 -22.19 -21.23 19.07
C LEU A 262 -21.67 -22.22 18.03
N PRO A 263 -22.51 -23.07 17.42
CA PRO A 263 -22.07 -24.00 16.37
C PRO A 263 -21.93 -23.28 15.03
N GLY A 264 -20.83 -23.49 14.31
CA GLY A 264 -20.65 -22.84 13.02
C GLY A 264 -19.34 -23.08 12.25
N ARG A 265 -18.60 -24.17 12.51
CA ARG A 265 -17.28 -24.47 11.89
C ARG A 265 -17.27 -24.24 10.36
N ARG A 266 -18.25 -24.78 9.61
CA ARG A 266 -18.33 -24.62 8.16
C ARG A 266 -18.67 -23.18 7.71
N LEU A 267 -19.51 -22.48 8.47
CA LEU A 267 -19.91 -21.10 8.19
C LEU A 267 -18.72 -20.17 8.42
N MET A 268 -17.95 -20.37 9.49
CA MET A 268 -16.79 -19.55 9.83
C MET A 268 -15.64 -19.73 8.82
N ALA A 269 -15.36 -20.96 8.39
CA ALA A 269 -14.39 -21.22 7.35
C ALA A 269 -14.78 -20.57 5.99
N ARG A 270 -16.08 -20.56 5.66
CA ARG A 270 -16.60 -19.82 4.49
C ARG A 270 -16.43 -18.31 4.67
N ALA A 271 -16.72 -17.77 5.83
CA ALA A 271 -16.53 -16.36 6.14
C ALA A 271 -15.04 -15.95 6.07
N GLY A 272 -14.14 -16.79 6.54
CA GLY A 272 -12.69 -16.57 6.43
C GLY A 272 -12.20 -16.53 4.98
N ARG A 273 -12.64 -17.51 4.16
CA ARG A 273 -12.32 -17.53 2.71
C ARG A 273 -12.92 -16.33 1.97
N ALA A 274 -14.17 -15.96 2.28
CA ALA A 274 -14.81 -14.77 1.71
C ALA A 274 -14.07 -13.49 2.11
N GLY A 275 -13.64 -13.36 3.36
CA GLY A 275 -12.86 -12.22 3.84
C GLY A 275 -11.48 -12.12 3.18
N GLU A 276 -10.82 -13.25 2.92
CA GLU A 276 -9.55 -13.27 2.19
C GLU A 276 -9.73 -12.95 0.72
N ALA A 277 -10.81 -13.40 0.09
CA ALA A 277 -11.18 -13.02 -1.27
C ALA A 277 -11.43 -11.51 -1.39
N VAL A 278 -12.17 -10.92 -0.44
CA VAL A 278 -12.37 -9.47 -0.36
C VAL A 278 -11.04 -8.73 -0.18
N ARG A 279 -10.14 -9.24 0.66
CA ARG A 279 -8.81 -8.65 0.84
C ARG A 279 -7.96 -8.77 -0.43
N ALA A 280 -8.01 -9.90 -1.10
CA ALA A 280 -7.31 -10.13 -2.36
C ALA A 280 -7.84 -9.23 -3.49
N SER A 281 -9.13 -8.84 -3.44
CA SER A 281 -9.73 -7.89 -4.37
C SER A 281 -9.39 -6.42 -4.11
N GLY A 282 -8.62 -6.13 -3.06
CA GLY A 282 -8.26 -4.77 -2.67
C GLY A 282 -9.38 -3.99 -1.96
N LEU A 283 -10.54 -4.61 -1.72
CA LEU A 283 -11.60 -4.01 -0.93
C LEU A 283 -11.22 -3.91 0.54
N GLU A 284 -11.33 -2.71 1.10
CA GLU A 284 -11.09 -2.49 2.52
C GLU A 284 -12.32 -2.80 3.37
N LEU A 285 -12.22 -3.87 4.16
CA LEU A 285 -13.19 -4.15 5.21
C LEU A 285 -12.94 -3.25 6.44
N PRO A 286 -13.99 -2.86 7.20
CA PRO A 286 -13.80 -2.23 8.51
C PRO A 286 -12.85 -3.06 9.38
N ARG A 287 -11.97 -2.41 10.17
CA ARG A 287 -10.94 -3.09 10.99
C ARG A 287 -11.46 -4.32 11.77
N ARG A 288 -12.66 -4.23 12.34
CA ARG A 288 -13.29 -5.36 13.07
C ARG A 288 -13.62 -6.53 12.13
N MET A 289 -14.10 -6.27 10.91
CA MET A 289 -14.41 -7.30 9.92
C MET A 289 -13.15 -7.88 9.30
N LYS A 290 -12.12 -7.04 9.00
CA LYS A 290 -10.81 -7.52 8.56
C LYS A 290 -10.21 -8.50 9.57
N ARG A 291 -10.22 -8.11 10.84
CA ARG A 291 -9.70 -8.94 11.94
C ARG A 291 -10.49 -10.24 12.10
N PHE A 292 -11.82 -10.18 12.03
CA PHE A 292 -12.67 -11.35 12.05
C PHE A 292 -12.39 -12.31 10.87
N ALA A 293 -12.26 -11.80 9.67
CA ALA A 293 -11.96 -12.59 8.49
C ALA A 293 -10.58 -13.28 8.59
N LEU A 294 -9.58 -12.60 9.14
CA LEU A 294 -8.26 -13.18 9.38
C LEU A 294 -8.26 -14.24 10.48
N ASP A 295 -8.98 -13.97 11.56
CA ASP A 295 -9.14 -14.92 12.66
C ASP A 295 -9.92 -16.17 12.22
N ALA A 296 -10.73 -16.07 11.16
CA ALA A 296 -11.49 -17.18 10.57
C ALA A 296 -10.76 -17.94 9.45
N ARG A 297 -9.51 -17.59 9.11
CA ARG A 297 -8.75 -18.28 8.04
C ARG A 297 -8.36 -19.70 8.46
N PRO A 298 -8.55 -20.69 7.58
CA PRO A 298 -7.92 -21.98 7.78
C PRO A 298 -6.39 -21.87 7.60
N SER A 299 -5.64 -22.73 8.27
CA SER A 299 -4.20 -22.82 8.12
C SER A 299 -3.73 -24.27 8.06
N ALA A 300 -2.58 -24.51 7.42
CA ALA A 300 -1.95 -25.81 7.40
C ALA A 300 -1.53 -26.23 8.82
N ALA A 301 -1.69 -27.51 9.15
CA ALA A 301 -0.91 -28.11 10.22
C ALA A 301 0.55 -28.22 9.78
N LEU A 302 1.50 -28.05 10.70
CA LEU A 302 2.93 -28.14 10.41
C LEU A 302 3.49 -29.43 11.05
N ALA A 303 4.17 -30.25 10.27
CA ALA A 303 5.01 -31.31 10.80
C ALA A 303 6.25 -30.68 11.43
N HIS A 304 6.63 -31.09 12.62
CA HIS A 304 7.73 -30.49 13.40
C HIS A 304 8.79 -31.50 13.84
N ASP A 305 8.84 -32.69 13.18
CA ASP A 305 9.81 -33.76 13.49
C ASP A 305 11.27 -33.25 13.44
N LYS A 306 11.59 -32.40 12.45
CA LYS A 306 12.92 -31.78 12.36
C LYS A 306 13.22 -30.85 13.52
N LEU A 307 12.22 -30.08 13.96
CA LEU A 307 12.34 -29.17 15.10
C LEU A 307 12.54 -29.96 16.39
N ASP A 308 11.83 -31.07 16.58
CA ASP A 308 11.96 -31.96 17.74
C ASP A 308 13.37 -32.55 17.82
N ALA A 309 13.91 -32.98 16.67
CA ALA A 309 15.28 -33.46 16.59
C ALA A 309 16.31 -32.35 16.87
N LEU A 310 16.06 -31.12 16.42
CA LEU A 310 16.95 -29.97 16.60
C LEU A 310 16.91 -29.42 18.04
N LEU A 311 15.73 -29.44 18.66
CA LEU A 311 15.48 -28.88 20.00
C LEU A 311 14.77 -29.88 20.94
N PRO A 312 15.42 -30.96 21.32
CA PRO A 312 14.77 -32.03 22.13
C PRO A 312 14.36 -31.57 23.52
N SER A 313 14.97 -30.54 24.05
CA SER A 313 14.70 -29.98 25.39
C SER A 313 14.00 -28.64 25.37
N ARG A 314 13.19 -28.34 24.31
CA ARG A 314 12.43 -27.09 24.27
C ARG A 314 11.30 -27.07 25.32
N PRO A 315 10.91 -25.89 25.84
CA PRO A 315 9.74 -25.77 26.71
C PRO A 315 8.49 -26.30 26.03
N SER A 316 7.62 -26.91 26.82
CA SER A 316 6.30 -27.34 26.38
C SER A 316 5.43 -26.12 26.00
N LEU A 317 4.37 -26.37 25.22
CA LEU A 317 3.36 -25.35 24.90
C LEU A 317 2.76 -24.75 26.18
N GLU A 318 2.50 -25.61 27.20
CA GLU A 318 1.92 -25.19 28.49
C GLU A 318 2.85 -24.24 29.25
N GLU A 319 4.15 -24.53 29.31
CA GLU A 319 5.14 -23.66 29.94
C GLU A 319 5.25 -22.31 29.22
N SER A 320 5.22 -22.32 27.90
CA SER A 320 5.25 -21.12 27.09
C SER A 320 3.98 -20.28 27.26
N LEU A 321 2.80 -20.91 27.36
CA LEU A 321 1.55 -20.22 27.66
C LEU A 321 1.56 -19.65 29.10
N ARG A 322 2.12 -20.36 30.07
CA ARG A 322 2.25 -19.87 31.45
C ARG A 322 3.10 -18.60 31.52
N SER A 323 4.22 -18.57 30.81
CA SER A 323 5.05 -17.36 30.69
C SER A 323 4.27 -16.20 30.11
N THR A 324 3.46 -16.45 29.08
CA THR A 324 2.63 -15.42 28.44
C THR A 324 1.51 -14.93 29.36
N VAL A 325 0.84 -15.84 30.11
CA VAL A 325 -0.19 -15.49 31.09
C VAL A 325 0.38 -14.61 32.20
N ASN A 326 1.56 -14.94 32.70
CA ASN A 326 2.24 -14.14 33.73
C ASN A 326 2.58 -12.74 33.22
N TRP A 327 3.13 -12.66 32.03
CA TRP A 327 3.42 -11.37 31.39
C TRP A 327 2.17 -10.50 31.21
N VAL A 328 1.06 -11.09 30.75
CA VAL A 328 -0.23 -10.38 30.60
C VAL A 328 -0.74 -9.85 31.95
N ARG A 329 -0.57 -10.59 33.03
CA ARG A 329 -0.97 -10.14 34.36
C ARG A 329 -0.12 -8.98 34.91
N GLU A 330 1.17 -9.02 34.62
CA GLU A 330 2.12 -7.98 35.06
C GLU A 330 1.91 -6.66 34.31
N HIS A 331 1.44 -6.74 33.05
CA HIS A 331 1.24 -5.58 32.18
C HIS A 331 -0.26 -5.25 31.97
N ASP A 332 -1.12 -5.61 32.95
CA ASP A 332 -2.57 -5.36 32.90
C ASP A 332 -2.85 -3.87 33.15
N GLY A 333 -2.98 -3.10 32.10
CA GLY A 333 -3.19 -1.64 32.05
C GLY A 333 -2.55 -1.01 30.82
N GLU A 334 -1.47 -1.58 30.34
CA GLU A 334 -0.80 -1.13 29.11
C GLU A 334 -1.44 -1.72 27.83
N SER A 335 -2.25 -2.79 27.98
CA SER A 335 -2.82 -3.55 26.85
C SER A 335 -4.02 -2.88 26.17
N SER A 336 -4.50 -1.73 26.62
CA SER A 336 -5.66 -1.04 26.04
C SER A 336 -5.29 0.01 24.99
N SER A 337 -4.04 0.42 24.91
CA SER A 337 -3.56 1.32 23.87
C SER A 337 -2.88 0.51 22.77
N SER A 338 -3.58 0.29 21.67
CA SER A 338 -3.00 -0.16 20.39
C SER A 338 -2.06 0.91 19.77
N GLU A 339 -1.60 1.84 20.57
CA GLU A 339 -0.85 3.04 20.17
C GLU A 339 0.66 2.83 20.09
N GLY A 340 1.18 1.65 20.40
CA GLY A 340 2.61 1.34 20.28
C GLY A 340 3.06 0.79 18.92
N SER A 341 2.18 0.56 17.96
CA SER A 341 2.60 0.23 16.60
C SER A 341 2.89 1.51 15.84
N VAL A 342 4.17 1.85 15.67
CA VAL A 342 4.56 2.81 14.63
C VAL A 342 3.93 2.31 13.33
N PRO A 343 3.07 3.11 12.68
CA PRO A 343 2.50 2.73 11.40
C PRO A 343 3.66 2.39 10.46
N ILE A 344 3.63 1.20 9.85
CA ILE A 344 4.57 0.92 8.77
C ILE A 344 4.18 1.91 7.67
N PRO A 345 5.06 2.81 7.24
CA PRO A 345 4.75 3.71 6.15
C PRO A 345 4.30 2.88 4.96
N GLU A 346 3.14 3.13 4.41
CA GLU A 346 2.67 2.46 3.18
C GLU A 346 3.67 2.67 2.05
N ARG A 347 4.46 3.72 2.17
CA ARG A 347 5.54 4.11 1.28
C ARG A 347 6.90 3.87 1.90
N PHE A 348 7.77 3.20 1.15
CA PHE A 348 9.19 3.32 1.37
C PHE A 348 9.64 4.73 0.94
N VAL A 349 10.03 5.54 1.91
CA VAL A 349 10.81 6.75 1.67
C VAL A 349 12.23 6.39 2.10
N PRO A 350 13.22 6.35 1.19
CA PRO A 350 14.59 6.14 1.57
C PRO A 350 14.98 7.15 2.67
N VAL A 351 15.42 6.65 3.82
CA VAL A 351 16.05 7.51 4.83
C VAL A 351 17.44 7.86 4.30
N GLN A 352 17.47 8.73 3.32
CA GLN A 352 18.73 9.39 2.99
C GLN A 352 19.08 10.33 4.15
N ASN A 353 20.31 10.25 4.65
CA ASN A 353 20.91 11.33 5.42
C ASN A 353 20.60 12.62 4.66
N LYS A 354 19.66 13.41 5.20
CA LYS A 354 19.22 14.66 4.60
C LYS A 354 20.42 15.57 4.36
N LYS A 355 20.91 15.54 3.12
CA LYS A 355 21.36 16.78 2.50
C LYS A 355 20.09 17.55 2.17
N GLU A 356 20.02 18.79 2.57
CA GLU A 356 18.94 19.72 2.29
C GLU A 356 18.56 19.68 0.82
N GLY A 357 17.38 19.12 0.50
CA GLY A 357 16.78 19.02 -0.83
C GLY A 357 15.74 17.90 -0.89
N ASP A 358 14.52 18.22 -1.27
CA ASP A 358 13.46 17.23 -1.49
C ASP A 358 13.84 16.36 -2.70
N SER A 359 14.21 15.11 -2.49
CA SER A 359 14.68 14.17 -3.53
C SER A 359 13.55 13.53 -4.34
N ARG A 360 12.29 13.84 -4.05
CA ARG A 360 11.14 13.27 -4.78
C ARG A 360 11.05 13.85 -6.17
N ARG A 361 10.87 12.97 -7.16
CA ARG A 361 10.72 13.36 -8.56
C ARG A 361 9.29 13.81 -8.83
N VAL A 362 9.14 15.05 -9.28
CA VAL A 362 7.85 15.62 -9.68
C VAL A 362 7.87 15.94 -11.15
N VAL A 363 6.98 15.32 -11.90
CA VAL A 363 6.79 15.58 -13.33
C VAL A 363 5.48 16.33 -13.54
N ALA A 364 5.54 17.52 -14.14
CA ALA A 364 4.33 18.22 -14.53
C ALA A 364 3.78 17.63 -15.84
N VAL A 365 2.45 17.56 -15.95
CA VAL A 365 1.76 17.14 -17.18
C VAL A 365 0.79 18.25 -17.57
N VAL A 366 1.03 18.90 -18.71
CA VAL A 366 0.21 19.97 -19.25
C VAL A 366 -0.47 19.49 -20.55
N VAL A 367 -1.78 19.74 -20.66
CA VAL A 367 -2.53 19.40 -21.88
C VAL A 367 -2.96 20.70 -22.57
N THR A 368 -2.62 20.85 -23.86
CA THR A 368 -2.96 22.04 -24.64
C THR A 368 -3.75 21.72 -25.91
N TYR A 369 -4.61 22.67 -26.30
CA TYR A 369 -5.30 22.64 -27.59
C TYR A 369 -5.67 24.05 -28.07
N ASN A 370 -4.98 24.57 -29.08
CA ASN A 370 -5.22 25.88 -29.70
C ASN A 370 -5.22 27.06 -28.70
N ARG A 371 -4.17 27.14 -27.86
CA ARG A 371 -4.02 28.15 -26.81
C ARG A 371 -2.57 28.58 -26.60
N ALA A 372 -1.83 28.86 -27.70
CA ALA A 372 -0.41 29.16 -27.69
C ALA A 372 0.03 30.18 -26.64
N ALA A 373 -0.68 31.30 -26.49
CA ALA A 373 -0.32 32.33 -25.53
C ALA A 373 -0.52 31.87 -24.05
N LEU A 374 -1.61 31.19 -23.74
CA LEU A 374 -1.88 30.67 -22.39
C LEU A 374 -0.89 29.58 -22.01
N LEU A 375 -0.57 28.69 -22.94
CA LEU A 375 0.46 27.68 -22.77
C LEU A 375 1.82 28.32 -22.45
N GLY A 376 2.22 29.38 -23.15
CA GLY A 376 3.45 30.12 -22.85
C GLY A 376 3.48 30.61 -21.40
N ASP A 377 2.44 31.27 -20.95
CA ASP A 377 2.32 31.76 -19.56
C ASP A 377 2.34 30.60 -18.54
N CYS A 378 1.69 29.48 -18.85
CA CYS A 378 1.72 28.27 -18.01
C CYS A 378 3.15 27.72 -17.88
N LEU A 379 3.86 27.54 -19.00
CA LEU A 379 5.23 27.02 -19.00
C LEU A 379 6.22 27.98 -18.32
N ASP A 380 6.08 29.29 -18.51
CA ASP A 380 6.86 30.31 -17.79
C ASP A 380 6.68 30.18 -16.27
N SER A 381 5.45 29.98 -15.81
CA SER A 381 5.14 29.81 -14.39
C SER A 381 5.67 28.51 -13.80
N LEU A 382 5.70 27.44 -14.58
CA LEU A 382 6.33 26.17 -14.20
C LEU A 382 7.85 26.29 -14.13
N HIS A 383 8.46 27.03 -15.06
CA HIS A 383 9.89 27.31 -15.05
C HIS A 383 10.32 28.15 -13.85
N ALA A 384 9.45 29.03 -13.38
CA ALA A 384 9.68 29.93 -12.24
C ALA A 384 9.40 29.32 -10.86
N GLN A 385 9.09 28.02 -10.76
CA GLN A 385 8.80 27.39 -9.46
C GLN A 385 10.03 27.40 -8.53
N THR A 386 9.84 27.78 -7.27
CA THR A 386 10.90 27.76 -6.22
C THR A 386 11.41 26.34 -5.96
N ARG A 387 10.54 25.34 -6.03
CA ARG A 387 10.89 23.92 -6.11
C ARG A 387 10.88 23.53 -7.61
N SER A 388 12.04 23.41 -8.21
CA SER A 388 12.18 23.01 -9.61
C SER A 388 11.50 21.68 -9.92
N LEU A 389 10.85 21.58 -11.06
CA LEU A 389 10.33 20.32 -11.58
C LEU A 389 11.46 19.42 -12.08
N ASP A 390 11.30 18.12 -11.98
CA ASP A 390 12.26 17.15 -12.49
C ASP A 390 12.09 16.92 -14.01
N SER A 391 10.86 17.10 -14.52
CA SER A 391 10.53 17.16 -15.95
C SER A 391 9.16 17.80 -16.15
N VAL A 392 8.89 18.24 -17.38
CA VAL A 392 7.58 18.71 -17.83
C VAL A 392 7.22 17.97 -19.10
N VAL A 393 6.05 17.34 -19.12
CA VAL A 393 5.46 16.69 -20.27
C VAL A 393 4.35 17.58 -20.80
N VAL A 394 4.39 17.95 -22.08
CA VAL A 394 3.33 18.70 -22.75
C VAL A 394 2.65 17.81 -23.77
N ILE A 395 1.34 17.68 -23.65
CA ILE A 395 0.52 17.01 -24.68
C ILE A 395 -0.12 18.07 -25.57
N ASP A 396 0.39 18.19 -26.78
CA ASP A 396 -0.27 18.94 -27.83
C ASP A 396 -1.38 18.07 -28.46
N ASN A 397 -2.61 18.40 -28.13
CA ASN A 397 -3.79 17.64 -28.49
C ASN A 397 -4.25 17.91 -29.94
N ALA A 398 -3.30 17.86 -30.88
CA ALA A 398 -3.46 18.18 -32.29
C ALA A 398 -3.86 19.67 -32.55
N SER A 399 -3.12 20.61 -31.99
CA SER A 399 -3.33 22.03 -32.21
C SER A 399 -3.08 22.39 -33.66
N THR A 400 -3.77 23.43 -34.13
CA THR A 400 -3.64 24.01 -35.48
C THR A 400 -3.10 25.44 -35.45
N ASP A 401 -2.88 25.96 -34.24
CA ASP A 401 -2.18 27.23 -33.99
C ASP A 401 -0.72 26.96 -33.58
N ASP A 402 -0.04 27.99 -33.11
CA ASP A 402 1.37 27.92 -32.72
C ASP A 402 1.62 27.18 -31.37
N SER A 403 0.61 26.53 -30.77
CA SER A 403 0.75 25.87 -29.45
C SER A 403 1.85 24.80 -29.47
N GLY A 404 1.91 23.95 -30.51
CA GLY A 404 2.96 22.96 -30.67
C GLY A 404 4.36 23.61 -30.75
N ALA A 405 4.50 24.65 -31.55
CA ALA A 405 5.78 25.38 -31.70
C ALA A 405 6.20 26.06 -30.37
N VAL A 406 5.25 26.61 -29.62
CA VAL A 406 5.52 27.16 -28.27
C VAL A 406 6.03 26.06 -27.33
N ALA A 407 5.39 24.89 -27.31
CA ALA A 407 5.82 23.78 -26.48
C ALA A 407 7.24 23.31 -26.84
N ASP A 408 7.53 23.10 -28.13
CA ASP A 408 8.82 22.59 -28.62
C ASP A 408 10.00 23.52 -28.34
N ASN A 409 9.76 24.84 -28.37
CA ASN A 409 10.85 25.83 -28.30
C ASN A 409 10.92 26.57 -26.95
N HIS A 410 10.12 26.18 -25.97
CA HIS A 410 10.11 26.86 -24.67
C HIS A 410 11.37 26.59 -23.84
N ALA A 411 11.84 27.59 -23.09
CA ALA A 411 13.06 27.53 -22.27
C ALA A 411 13.04 26.42 -21.20
N ILE A 412 11.87 25.94 -20.78
CA ILE A 412 11.72 24.84 -19.84
C ILE A 412 12.16 23.48 -20.39
N SER A 413 12.34 23.37 -21.72
CA SER A 413 12.74 22.14 -22.43
C SER A 413 11.80 20.97 -22.09
N ALA A 414 10.50 21.17 -22.32
CA ALA A 414 9.49 20.16 -22.06
C ALA A 414 9.65 18.94 -23.01
N ASP A 415 9.26 17.77 -22.52
CA ASP A 415 9.06 16.59 -23.36
C ASP A 415 7.68 16.68 -24.01
N VAL A 416 7.65 16.92 -25.33
CA VAL A 416 6.42 17.24 -26.05
C VAL A 416 5.90 16.05 -26.84
N VAL A 417 4.64 15.71 -26.62
CA VAL A 417 3.94 14.64 -27.34
C VAL A 417 2.84 15.25 -28.22
N HIS A 418 3.02 15.21 -29.54
CA HIS A 418 2.01 15.66 -30.49
C HIS A 418 1.04 14.56 -30.88
N LEU A 419 -0.24 14.70 -30.48
CA LEU A 419 -1.28 13.76 -30.86
C LEU A 419 -1.78 14.02 -32.30
N LYS A 420 -2.19 12.97 -33.00
CA LYS A 420 -2.68 13.05 -34.38
C LYS A 420 -4.09 13.63 -34.49
N ARG A 421 -4.84 13.64 -33.42
CA ARG A 421 -6.19 14.20 -33.35
C ARG A 421 -6.52 14.68 -31.95
N ASN A 422 -7.44 15.62 -31.84
CA ASN A 422 -7.97 16.03 -30.55
C ASN A 422 -8.79 14.91 -29.91
N VAL A 423 -8.33 14.43 -28.77
CA VAL A 423 -8.96 13.38 -27.94
C VAL A 423 -9.61 13.96 -26.67
N GLY A 424 -9.71 15.29 -26.57
CA GLY A 424 -10.22 16.01 -25.40
C GLY A 424 -9.22 16.06 -24.25
N GLY A 425 -9.54 16.83 -23.21
CA GLY A 425 -8.70 16.92 -22.01
C GLY A 425 -8.49 15.57 -21.35
N ALA A 426 -9.55 14.77 -21.20
CA ALA A 426 -9.48 13.43 -20.61
C ALA A 426 -8.47 12.51 -21.33
N GLY A 427 -8.49 12.52 -22.67
CA GLY A 427 -7.54 11.74 -23.48
C GLY A 427 -6.12 12.28 -23.41
N GLY A 428 -5.97 13.62 -23.39
CA GLY A 428 -4.66 14.28 -23.24
C GLY A 428 -4.02 13.94 -21.89
N PHE A 429 -4.75 14.04 -20.77
CA PHE A 429 -4.26 13.65 -19.45
C PHE A 429 -3.92 12.16 -19.38
N CYS A 430 -4.75 11.29 -19.97
CA CYS A 430 -4.47 9.87 -20.04
C CYS A 430 -3.13 9.59 -20.75
N ALA A 431 -2.89 10.21 -21.91
CA ALA A 431 -1.66 10.06 -22.68
C ALA A 431 -0.44 10.64 -21.92
N GLY A 432 -0.58 11.87 -21.40
CA GLY A 432 0.52 12.54 -20.69
C GLY A 432 0.93 11.86 -19.41
N MET A 433 -0.03 11.38 -18.62
CA MET A 433 0.28 10.64 -17.40
C MET A 433 0.94 9.29 -17.72
N ALA A 434 0.48 8.57 -18.75
CA ALA A 434 1.11 7.33 -19.20
C ALA A 434 2.56 7.58 -19.63
N HIS A 435 2.79 8.56 -20.49
CA HIS A 435 4.12 8.93 -20.96
C HIS A 435 5.05 9.32 -19.81
N ALA A 436 4.59 10.19 -18.91
CA ALA A 436 5.36 10.62 -17.74
C ALA A 436 5.73 9.45 -16.81
N LEU A 437 4.83 8.49 -16.59
CA LEU A 437 5.10 7.32 -15.78
C LEU A 437 6.16 6.41 -16.37
N LEU A 438 6.14 6.21 -17.69
CA LEU A 438 7.02 5.27 -18.38
C LEU A 438 8.40 5.85 -18.62
N GLU A 439 8.48 7.11 -19.07
CA GLU A 439 9.74 7.74 -19.47
C GLU A 439 10.47 8.43 -18.32
N HIS A 440 9.73 8.99 -17.35
CA HIS A 440 10.33 9.84 -16.31
C HIS A 440 10.30 9.22 -14.92
N SER A 441 9.57 8.12 -14.68
CA SER A 441 9.49 7.43 -13.38
C SER A 441 9.28 8.38 -12.20
N PRO A 442 8.21 9.21 -12.18
CA PRO A 442 7.96 10.19 -11.13
C PRO A 442 7.49 9.55 -9.81
N ASP A 443 7.71 10.26 -8.70
CA ASP A 443 7.01 10.01 -7.44
C ASP A 443 5.63 10.67 -7.44
N PHE A 444 5.54 11.86 -8.07
CA PHE A 444 4.32 12.62 -8.23
C PHE A 444 4.14 13.12 -9.64
N LEU A 445 2.90 13.07 -10.12
CA LEU A 445 2.44 13.75 -11.31
C LEU A 445 1.69 15.03 -10.91
N TRP A 446 2.14 16.20 -11.38
CA TRP A 446 1.43 17.46 -11.19
C TRP A 446 0.71 17.83 -12.46
N ILE A 447 -0.58 17.54 -12.52
CA ILE A 447 -1.38 17.69 -13.75
C ILE A 447 -2.13 19.02 -13.75
N MET A 448 -2.19 19.66 -14.94
CA MET A 448 -2.89 20.92 -15.14
C MET A 448 -3.28 21.21 -16.60
N ASP A 449 -4.27 22.09 -16.79
CA ASP A 449 -4.63 22.63 -18.10
C ASP A 449 -3.66 23.77 -18.53
N ASP A 450 -3.61 24.06 -19.83
CA ASP A 450 -2.77 25.09 -20.44
C ASP A 450 -3.12 26.54 -20.03
N ASP A 451 -4.29 26.78 -19.43
CA ASP A 451 -4.75 28.08 -18.92
C ASP A 451 -4.56 28.20 -17.38
N THR A 452 -3.74 27.35 -16.81
CA THR A 452 -3.39 27.35 -15.40
C THR A 452 -2.00 27.98 -15.19
N VAL A 453 -1.92 28.98 -14.34
CA VAL A 453 -0.67 29.68 -14.00
C VAL A 453 -0.40 29.51 -12.48
N PRO A 454 0.45 28.55 -12.11
CA PRO A 454 0.84 28.37 -10.70
C PRO A 454 1.63 29.57 -10.14
N ALA A 455 1.36 29.92 -8.89
CA ALA A 455 2.21 30.84 -8.13
C ALA A 455 3.63 30.21 -7.98
N PRO A 456 4.69 31.02 -7.87
CA PRO A 456 6.07 30.50 -7.84
C PRO A 456 6.35 29.48 -6.72
N ASP A 457 5.63 29.54 -5.61
CA ASP A 457 5.75 28.65 -4.46
C ASP A 457 4.68 27.55 -4.41
N ALA A 458 3.90 27.37 -5.50
CA ALA A 458 2.74 26.49 -5.48
C ALA A 458 3.12 25.02 -5.25
N LEU A 459 4.13 24.51 -5.95
CA LEU A 459 4.62 23.15 -5.80
C LEU A 459 5.28 22.93 -4.43
N GLU A 460 6.09 23.89 -3.97
CA GLU A 460 6.73 23.84 -2.66
C GLU A 460 5.70 23.73 -1.54
N ASN A 461 4.62 24.48 -1.61
CA ASN A 461 3.52 24.45 -0.64
C ASN A 461 2.77 23.12 -0.65
N LEU A 462 2.52 22.50 -1.83
CA LEU A 462 1.93 21.16 -1.90
C LEU A 462 2.81 20.12 -1.21
N LEU A 463 4.09 20.12 -1.52
CA LEU A 463 5.05 19.16 -0.96
C LEU A 463 5.32 19.42 0.52
N ALA A 464 5.27 20.69 0.98
CA ALA A 464 5.42 21.04 2.39
C ALA A 464 4.26 20.51 3.25
N VAL A 465 3.04 20.53 2.73
CA VAL A 465 1.88 19.95 3.41
C VAL A 465 1.95 18.43 3.35
N GLU A 466 2.29 17.83 2.20
CA GLU A 466 2.42 16.39 2.05
C GLU A 466 3.39 15.78 3.07
N ARG A 467 4.53 16.43 3.31
CA ARG A 467 5.52 16.00 4.34
C ARG A 467 4.99 16.01 5.77
N LYS A 468 3.98 16.82 6.06
CA LYS A 468 3.38 16.94 7.41
C LYS A 468 2.22 15.98 7.62
N LEU A 469 1.72 15.34 6.55
CA LEU A 469 0.63 14.40 6.66
C LEU A 469 1.13 13.09 7.30
N ASP A 470 0.35 12.59 8.24
CA ASP A 470 0.55 11.30 8.91
C ASP A 470 -0.13 10.14 8.15
N VAL A 471 -0.78 10.45 7.03
CA VAL A 471 -1.45 9.49 6.14
C VAL A 471 -0.94 9.67 4.71
N HIS A 472 -1.02 8.60 3.91
CA HIS A 472 -0.74 8.70 2.49
C HIS A 472 -1.80 9.56 1.78
N ALA A 473 -1.34 10.55 1.01
CA ALA A 473 -2.19 11.41 0.20
C ALA A 473 -2.08 11.04 -1.29
N SER A 474 -3.12 10.42 -1.83
CA SER A 474 -3.16 10.10 -3.27
C SER A 474 -3.29 11.35 -4.14
N VAL A 475 -3.94 12.40 -3.62
CA VAL A 475 -4.19 13.65 -4.35
C VAL A 475 -4.05 14.85 -3.42
N LEU A 476 -3.19 15.80 -3.80
CA LEU A 476 -3.22 17.16 -3.23
C LEU A 476 -3.66 18.15 -4.31
N SER A 477 -4.56 19.05 -3.97
CA SER A 477 -5.12 20.03 -4.91
C SER A 477 -4.80 21.44 -4.45
N SER A 478 -4.31 22.28 -5.37
CA SER A 478 -4.11 23.69 -5.12
C SER A 478 -5.43 24.44 -5.05
N LEU A 479 -5.40 25.64 -4.45
CA LEU A 479 -6.51 26.59 -4.51
C LEU A 479 -6.49 27.29 -5.87
N ALA A 480 -7.42 26.93 -6.75
CA ALA A 480 -7.62 27.65 -8.00
C ALA A 480 -8.34 28.99 -7.75
N VAL A 481 -7.74 30.07 -8.21
CA VAL A 481 -8.31 31.43 -8.18
C VAL A 481 -8.51 31.94 -9.60
N TRP A 482 -9.46 32.85 -9.80
CA TRP A 482 -9.61 33.58 -11.05
C TRP A 482 -8.68 34.78 -11.09
N THR A 483 -8.55 35.43 -12.24
CA THR A 483 -7.64 36.57 -12.51
C THR A 483 -7.80 37.75 -11.53
N ASP A 484 -8.91 37.81 -10.79
CA ASP A 484 -9.18 38.80 -9.75
C ASP A 484 -8.87 38.30 -8.32
N GLY A 485 -8.27 37.12 -8.20
CA GLY A 485 -7.86 36.49 -6.92
C GLY A 485 -8.98 35.77 -6.15
N ARG A 486 -10.24 35.82 -6.62
CA ARG A 486 -11.34 35.09 -5.97
C ARG A 486 -11.25 33.60 -6.26
N PRO A 487 -11.61 32.71 -5.30
CA PRO A 487 -11.69 31.26 -5.55
C PRO A 487 -12.58 30.94 -6.76
N HIS A 488 -12.06 30.13 -7.69
CA HIS A 488 -12.76 29.79 -8.92
C HIS A 488 -13.87 28.78 -8.65
N PRO A 489 -15.15 29.07 -8.93
CA PRO A 489 -16.27 28.23 -8.52
C PRO A 489 -16.31 26.87 -9.26
N MET A 490 -15.74 26.77 -10.47
CA MET A 490 -15.67 25.51 -11.23
C MET A 490 -14.70 24.49 -10.62
N ASN A 491 -13.64 24.98 -9.96
CA ASN A 491 -12.50 24.14 -9.53
C ASN A 491 -12.48 23.89 -8.02
N SER A 492 -13.59 24.19 -7.34
CA SER A 492 -13.72 23.93 -5.90
C SER A 492 -13.73 22.43 -5.60
N SER A 493 -12.68 21.96 -4.93
CA SER A 493 -12.59 20.58 -4.46
C SER A 493 -13.73 20.23 -3.50
N ARG A 494 -14.37 19.07 -3.70
CA ARG A 494 -15.49 18.63 -2.84
C ARG A 494 -14.95 18.11 -1.52
N THR A 495 -15.55 18.56 -0.41
CA THR A 495 -15.20 18.07 0.92
C THR A 495 -15.57 16.61 1.10
N ARG A 496 -14.71 15.85 1.79
CA ARG A 496 -14.98 14.46 2.16
C ARG A 496 -16.07 14.38 3.22
N LEU A 497 -17.14 13.67 2.95
CA LEU A 497 -18.21 13.43 3.91
C LEU A 497 -17.75 12.46 5.00
N GLY A 498 -18.23 12.64 6.23
CA GLY A 498 -17.91 11.73 7.34
C GLY A 498 -16.53 11.95 7.99
N THR A 499 -15.78 12.98 7.59
CA THR A 499 -14.56 13.38 8.32
C THR A 499 -14.96 13.93 9.69
N SER A 500 -14.34 13.43 10.76
CA SER A 500 -14.59 13.91 12.12
C SER A 500 -14.15 15.37 12.30
N ASP A 501 -14.73 16.07 13.26
CA ASP A 501 -14.32 17.46 13.53
C ASP A 501 -12.87 17.50 14.03
N SER A 502 -12.46 16.51 14.84
CA SER A 502 -11.06 16.39 15.31
C SER A 502 -10.07 16.20 14.15
N ASP A 503 -10.43 15.41 13.13
CA ASP A 503 -9.58 15.25 11.94
C ASP A 503 -9.53 16.52 11.09
N ARG A 504 -10.65 17.21 10.96
CA ARG A 504 -10.69 18.51 10.27
C ARG A 504 -9.77 19.53 10.94
N ASP A 505 -9.85 19.64 12.27
CA ASP A 505 -9.02 20.57 13.04
C ASP A 505 -7.54 20.18 12.97
N ARG A 506 -7.22 18.89 13.07
CA ARG A 506 -5.86 18.36 12.93
C ARG A 506 -5.24 18.71 11.58
N TYR A 507 -5.94 18.45 10.50
CA TYR A 507 -5.43 18.75 9.16
C TYR A 507 -5.41 20.26 8.88
N ALA A 508 -6.36 21.04 9.41
CA ALA A 508 -6.36 22.49 9.28
C ALA A 508 -5.11 23.14 9.89
N GLN A 509 -4.57 22.59 11.00
CA GLN A 509 -3.34 23.06 11.63
C GLN A 509 -2.10 22.96 10.72
N ILE A 510 -2.09 22.03 9.79
CA ILE A 510 -1.01 21.86 8.79
C ILE A 510 -1.36 22.50 7.43
N GLY A 511 -2.48 23.23 7.33
CA GLY A 511 -2.93 23.88 6.10
C GLY A 511 -3.62 22.97 5.09
N ALA A 512 -4.07 21.78 5.50
CA ALA A 512 -4.74 20.79 4.68
C ALA A 512 -6.25 20.71 4.98
N ARG A 513 -7.07 20.50 3.95
CA ARG A 513 -8.51 20.25 4.09
C ARG A 513 -8.87 18.95 3.36
N PRO A 514 -9.43 17.95 4.06
CA PRO A 514 -9.81 16.67 3.44
C PRO A 514 -10.82 16.86 2.30
N ILE A 515 -10.53 16.24 1.14
CA ILE A 515 -11.37 16.31 -0.05
C ILE A 515 -11.77 14.92 -0.54
N ARG A 516 -12.86 14.86 -1.32
CA ARG A 516 -13.38 13.65 -1.96
C ARG A 516 -13.16 13.62 -3.46
N THR A 517 -13.09 14.79 -4.10
CA THR A 517 -12.71 14.96 -5.51
C THR A 517 -11.94 16.26 -5.68
N ALA A 518 -11.07 16.30 -6.67
CA ALA A 518 -10.31 17.47 -7.10
C ALA A 518 -10.54 17.77 -8.57
N SER A 519 -10.17 18.96 -9.02
CA SER A 519 -10.14 19.35 -10.44
C SER A 519 -8.73 19.14 -11.01
N PHE A 520 -8.63 18.84 -12.30
CA PHE A 520 -7.37 18.71 -13.02
C PHE A 520 -6.66 20.04 -13.30
N VAL A 521 -7.26 21.17 -12.96
CA VAL A 521 -6.60 22.48 -13.05
C VAL A 521 -5.30 22.54 -12.26
N SER A 522 -5.24 21.90 -11.08
CA SER A 522 -3.99 21.65 -10.37
C SER A 522 -4.18 20.51 -9.38
N ALA A 523 -3.72 19.33 -9.76
CA ALA A 523 -3.73 18.17 -8.89
C ALA A 523 -2.34 17.50 -8.88
N LEU A 524 -1.73 17.42 -7.71
CA LEU A 524 -0.52 16.64 -7.47
C LEU A 524 -0.94 15.23 -7.06
N ILE A 525 -0.66 14.25 -7.89
CA ILE A 525 -1.12 12.86 -7.77
C ILE A 525 0.07 11.96 -7.51
N ALA A 526 -0.02 11.11 -6.51
CA ALA A 526 1.00 10.11 -6.24
C ALA A 526 1.05 9.09 -7.38
N ALA A 527 2.20 8.92 -8.01
CA ALA A 527 2.37 8.06 -9.17
C ALA A 527 2.01 6.60 -8.89
N GLU A 528 2.25 6.16 -7.66
CA GLU A 528 1.90 4.80 -7.24
C GLU A 528 0.39 4.54 -7.27
N ASP A 529 -0.44 5.55 -6.95
CA ASP A 529 -1.89 5.39 -7.01
C ASP A 529 -2.39 5.30 -8.45
N VAL A 530 -1.67 5.94 -9.39
CA VAL A 530 -1.95 5.78 -10.82
C VAL A 530 -1.66 4.35 -11.28
N TRP A 531 -0.57 3.74 -10.82
CA TRP A 531 -0.26 2.33 -11.08
C TRP A 531 -1.30 1.37 -10.47
N GLU A 532 -1.87 1.73 -9.33
CA GLU A 532 -2.87 0.89 -8.65
C GLU A 532 -4.27 1.02 -9.25
N HIS A 533 -4.69 2.26 -9.52
CA HIS A 533 -6.07 2.57 -9.90
C HIS A 533 -6.25 2.86 -11.39
N GLY A 534 -5.16 2.90 -12.15
CA GLY A 534 -5.18 3.15 -13.58
C GLY A 534 -5.21 4.63 -13.96
N LEU A 535 -5.20 4.85 -15.26
CA LEU A 535 -5.23 6.17 -15.90
C LEU A 535 -6.65 6.75 -15.98
N PRO A 536 -6.79 8.07 -16.22
CA PRO A 536 -8.07 8.66 -16.57
C PRO A 536 -8.72 7.98 -17.78
N LEU A 537 -10.06 7.92 -17.80
CA LEU A 537 -10.81 7.32 -18.90
C LEU A 537 -10.89 8.30 -20.10
N ALA A 538 -10.11 8.07 -21.14
CA ALA A 538 -10.02 8.96 -22.32
C ALA A 538 -11.37 9.21 -23.02
N ASP A 539 -12.30 8.26 -22.97
CA ASP A 539 -13.64 8.36 -23.61
C ASP A 539 -14.56 9.41 -22.97
N TYR A 540 -14.17 9.95 -21.82
CA TYR A 540 -14.88 11.10 -21.24
C TYR A 540 -14.75 12.36 -22.09
N PHE A 541 -13.67 12.51 -22.82
CA PHE A 541 -13.36 13.61 -23.69
C PHE A 541 -13.21 14.96 -22.95
N ILE A 542 -14.27 15.45 -22.32
CA ILE A 542 -14.29 16.69 -21.53
C ILE A 542 -15.38 16.61 -20.45
N TRP A 543 -15.11 17.22 -19.29
CA TRP A 543 -15.99 17.32 -18.11
C TRP A 543 -16.29 16.00 -17.41
N SER A 544 -16.23 16.05 -16.11
CA SER A 544 -16.43 14.92 -15.18
C SER A 544 -15.37 13.80 -15.24
N ASP A 545 -14.35 13.92 -16.06
CA ASP A 545 -13.15 13.10 -16.06
C ASP A 545 -12.36 13.27 -14.73
N ASP A 546 -12.15 14.51 -14.31
CA ASP A 546 -11.58 14.87 -13.01
C ASP A 546 -12.40 14.32 -11.83
N PHE A 547 -13.72 14.46 -11.91
CA PHE A 547 -14.64 13.97 -10.89
C PHE A 547 -14.63 12.44 -10.77
N GLU A 548 -14.63 11.73 -11.89
CA GLU A 548 -14.54 10.27 -11.92
C GLU A 548 -13.18 9.82 -11.39
N TYR A 549 -12.10 10.34 -11.99
CA TYR A 549 -10.77 9.85 -11.74
C TYR A 549 -10.30 10.12 -10.30
N THR A 550 -10.40 11.36 -9.84
CA THR A 550 -10.06 11.68 -8.43
C THR A 550 -11.02 11.02 -7.46
N GLY A 551 -12.31 10.86 -7.85
CA GLY A 551 -13.28 10.07 -7.10
C GLY A 551 -12.87 8.61 -6.93
N ARG A 552 -12.27 7.99 -7.96
CA ARG A 552 -11.74 6.63 -7.95
C ARG A 552 -10.49 6.51 -7.09
N LEU A 553 -9.51 7.40 -7.27
CA LEU A 553 -8.31 7.46 -6.44
C LEU A 553 -8.65 7.66 -4.95
N LEU A 554 -9.60 8.54 -4.65
CA LEU A 554 -9.96 8.94 -3.28
C LEU A 554 -11.08 8.10 -2.66
N ARG A 555 -11.50 7.02 -3.28
CA ARG A 555 -12.53 6.15 -2.72
C ARG A 555 -12.08 5.53 -1.40
N ASP A 556 -10.91 4.95 -1.40
CA ASP A 556 -10.36 4.17 -0.29
C ASP A 556 -9.05 4.79 0.25
N SER A 557 -8.67 5.99 -0.21
CA SER A 557 -7.49 6.73 0.19
C SER A 557 -7.80 8.18 0.60
N HIS A 558 -6.76 9.00 0.84
CA HIS A 558 -6.92 10.37 1.32
C HIS A 558 -6.52 11.39 0.24
N GLY A 559 -7.28 12.48 0.19
CA GLY A 559 -6.93 13.64 -0.60
C GLY A 559 -7.11 14.92 0.20
N PHE A 560 -6.32 15.94 -0.13
CA PHE A 560 -6.35 17.20 0.60
C PHE A 560 -6.28 18.39 -0.35
N ALA A 561 -7.06 19.44 -0.05
CA ALA A 561 -6.87 20.77 -0.65
C ALA A 561 -5.92 21.57 0.22
N VAL A 562 -4.96 22.24 -0.43
CA VAL A 562 -3.89 23.02 0.19
C VAL A 562 -4.07 24.48 -0.19
N ALA A 563 -4.59 25.29 0.74
CA ALA A 563 -4.93 26.68 0.48
C ALA A 563 -3.71 27.60 0.27
N SER A 564 -2.55 27.23 0.78
CA SER A 564 -1.29 27.95 0.57
C SER A 564 -0.72 27.73 -0.83
N SER A 565 -1.04 26.62 -1.50
CA SER A 565 -0.72 26.41 -2.90
C SER A 565 -1.78 27.05 -3.78
N ARG A 566 -1.41 28.06 -4.55
CA ARG A 566 -2.34 28.84 -5.36
C ARG A 566 -2.00 28.71 -6.85
N VAL A 567 -3.03 28.60 -7.68
CA VAL A 567 -2.93 28.65 -9.12
C VAL A 567 -3.98 29.57 -9.69
N GLU A 568 -3.62 30.41 -10.66
CA GLU A 568 -4.56 31.24 -11.39
C GLU A 568 -5.12 30.45 -12.58
N HIS A 569 -6.43 30.33 -12.68
CA HIS A 569 -7.11 29.67 -13.79
C HIS A 569 -7.73 30.74 -14.70
N ARG A 570 -7.09 30.97 -15.84
CA ARG A 570 -7.38 32.09 -16.76
C ARG A 570 -8.52 31.84 -17.72
N THR A 571 -9.67 31.44 -17.19
CA THR A 571 -10.87 31.29 -18.01
C THR A 571 -11.40 32.64 -18.50
N VAL A 572 -12.00 32.65 -19.70
CA VAL A 572 -12.55 33.87 -20.34
C VAL A 572 -13.64 34.53 -19.49
N LYS A 573 -14.38 33.78 -18.70
CA LYS A 573 -15.46 34.28 -17.85
C LYS A 573 -15.42 33.65 -16.46
N PHE A 574 -15.63 34.49 -15.44
CA PHE A 574 -15.90 34.02 -14.08
C PHE A 574 -17.30 33.40 -14.02
N SER A 575 -17.43 32.14 -14.43
CA SER A 575 -18.70 31.41 -14.42
C SER A 575 -18.50 29.95 -14.10
N ASN A 576 -19.55 29.27 -13.65
CA ASN A 576 -19.53 27.82 -13.58
C ASN A 576 -19.97 27.22 -14.94
N ALA A 577 -19.53 25.98 -15.22
CA ALA A 577 -19.78 25.26 -16.46
C ALA A 577 -21.29 25.16 -16.85
N GLN A 578 -22.19 25.39 -15.90
CA GLN A 578 -23.63 25.28 -16.07
C GLN A 578 -24.34 26.53 -16.61
N THR A 579 -23.61 27.65 -16.80
CA THR A 579 -24.25 28.94 -17.13
C THR A 579 -24.85 28.95 -18.55
N ASN A 580 -24.16 28.39 -19.55
CA ASN A 580 -24.69 28.08 -20.88
C ASN A 580 -23.83 26.98 -21.55
N PRO A 581 -24.13 25.71 -21.28
CA PRO A 581 -23.27 24.60 -21.68
C PRO A 581 -23.33 24.26 -23.18
N GLY A 582 -24.36 24.70 -23.92
CA GLY A 582 -24.54 24.37 -25.33
C GLY A 582 -24.48 22.87 -25.61
N SER A 583 -23.78 22.48 -26.69
CA SER A 583 -23.58 21.07 -27.05
C SER A 583 -22.75 20.27 -26.02
N ARG A 584 -21.91 20.94 -25.22
CA ARG A 584 -21.12 20.27 -24.18
C ARG A 584 -21.96 19.69 -23.05
N PHE A 585 -23.25 20.10 -22.92
CA PHE A 585 -24.17 19.56 -21.94
C PHE A 585 -24.37 18.04 -22.09
N TYR A 586 -24.24 17.53 -23.33
CA TYR A 586 -24.18 16.09 -23.59
C TYR A 586 -23.13 15.38 -22.75
N PHE A 587 -21.91 15.91 -22.69
CA PHE A 587 -20.83 15.32 -21.94
C PHE A 587 -21.09 15.36 -20.42
N ASP A 588 -21.63 16.49 -19.90
CA ASP A 588 -21.97 16.59 -18.48
C ASP A 588 -22.98 15.51 -18.05
N VAL A 589 -24.01 15.29 -18.87
CA VAL A 589 -25.05 14.29 -18.57
C VAL A 589 -24.50 12.86 -18.72
N ARG A 590 -23.87 12.54 -19.87
CA ARG A 590 -23.35 11.20 -20.15
C ARG A 590 -22.27 10.79 -19.16
N ASN A 591 -21.27 11.62 -18.99
CA ASN A 591 -20.09 11.30 -18.19
C ASN A 591 -20.42 11.21 -16.71
N ARG A 592 -21.33 12.07 -16.22
CA ARG A 592 -21.81 11.98 -14.85
C ARG A 592 -22.57 10.68 -14.57
N LEU A 593 -23.37 10.22 -15.52
CA LEU A 593 -24.03 8.92 -15.44
C LEU A 593 -23.01 7.77 -15.46
N TRP A 594 -22.01 7.82 -16.34
CA TRP A 594 -20.95 6.82 -16.35
C TRP A 594 -20.23 6.76 -15.01
N ALA A 595 -19.81 7.89 -14.44
CA ALA A 595 -19.14 7.96 -13.14
C ALA A 595 -20.00 7.34 -12.01
N LEU A 596 -21.32 7.48 -12.08
CA LEU A 596 -22.23 7.00 -11.05
C LEU A 596 -22.70 5.55 -11.26
N THR A 597 -22.71 5.05 -12.50
CA THR A 597 -23.33 3.74 -12.83
C THR A 597 -22.37 2.72 -13.43
N LYS A 598 -21.25 3.15 -14.02
CA LYS A 598 -20.34 2.28 -14.78
C LYS A 598 -18.93 2.17 -14.17
N THR A 599 -18.61 3.03 -13.20
CA THR A 599 -17.32 3.00 -12.50
C THR A 599 -17.52 2.78 -11.00
N ASP A 600 -16.43 2.39 -10.34
CA ASP A 600 -16.41 2.18 -8.89
C ASP A 600 -15.87 3.38 -8.11
N SER A 601 -15.97 4.59 -8.68
CA SER A 601 -15.42 5.81 -8.10
C SER A 601 -16.11 6.27 -6.82
N PHE A 602 -17.37 5.84 -6.62
CA PHE A 602 -18.20 6.30 -5.49
C PHE A 602 -18.90 5.15 -4.78
N THR A 603 -19.09 5.32 -3.47
CA THR A 603 -19.92 4.41 -2.65
C THR A 603 -21.40 4.49 -3.05
N PRO A 604 -22.24 3.49 -2.76
CA PRO A 604 -23.67 3.53 -3.08
C PRO A 604 -24.38 4.79 -2.55
N ILE A 605 -24.05 5.22 -1.34
CA ILE A 605 -24.62 6.43 -0.73
C ILE A 605 -24.19 7.68 -1.51
N GLU A 606 -22.91 7.79 -1.86
CA GLU A 606 -22.39 8.90 -2.66
C GLU A 606 -23.02 8.93 -4.06
N LYS A 607 -23.22 7.75 -4.69
CA LYS A 607 -23.91 7.66 -5.98
C LYS A 607 -25.32 8.23 -5.94
N VAL A 608 -26.08 7.96 -4.88
CA VAL A 608 -27.42 8.53 -4.67
C VAL A 608 -27.34 10.06 -4.45
N LEU A 609 -26.46 10.51 -3.56
CA LEU A 609 -26.32 11.95 -3.24
C LEU A 609 -25.84 12.76 -4.45
N TYR A 610 -24.82 12.31 -5.14
CA TYR A 610 -24.28 13.00 -6.33
C TYR A 610 -25.25 12.90 -7.52
N GLY A 611 -25.96 11.77 -7.67
CA GLY A 611 -26.98 11.57 -8.68
C GLY A 611 -28.14 12.54 -8.50
N GLY A 612 -28.69 12.64 -7.29
CA GLY A 612 -29.75 13.59 -6.96
C GLY A 612 -29.34 15.05 -7.20
N ARG A 613 -28.12 15.42 -6.76
CA ARG A 613 -27.58 16.76 -7.01
C ARG A 613 -27.40 17.05 -8.50
N SER A 614 -26.94 16.08 -9.28
CA SER A 614 -26.78 16.21 -10.73
C SER A 614 -28.13 16.40 -11.43
N ALA A 615 -29.13 15.58 -11.08
CA ALA A 615 -30.49 15.70 -11.62
C ALA A 615 -31.08 17.10 -11.37
N ILE A 616 -30.94 17.61 -10.14
CA ILE A 616 -31.38 18.98 -9.81
C ILE A 616 -30.62 20.02 -10.65
N GLY A 617 -29.31 19.85 -10.83
CA GLY A 617 -28.49 20.72 -11.67
C GLY A 617 -28.96 20.73 -13.13
N TRP A 618 -29.21 19.56 -13.70
CA TRP A 618 -29.69 19.40 -15.07
C TRP A 618 -31.07 20.03 -15.26
N MET A 619 -32.00 19.84 -14.32
CA MET A 619 -33.30 20.48 -14.36
C MET A 619 -33.17 22.01 -14.35
N LYS A 620 -32.31 22.57 -13.48
CA LYS A 620 -32.06 24.02 -13.45
C LYS A 620 -31.50 24.53 -14.79
N THR A 621 -30.61 23.76 -15.43
CA THR A 621 -30.06 24.09 -16.73
C THR A 621 -31.13 24.08 -17.83
N LEU A 622 -31.97 23.04 -17.89
CA LEU A 622 -33.05 22.94 -18.83
C LEU A 622 -34.06 24.12 -18.70
N VAL A 623 -34.43 24.49 -17.47
CA VAL A 623 -35.28 25.65 -17.23
C VAL A 623 -34.63 26.95 -17.70
N ARG A 624 -33.34 27.15 -17.36
CA ARG A 624 -32.60 28.37 -17.72
C ARG A 624 -32.42 28.52 -19.23
N THR A 625 -32.17 27.44 -19.95
CA THR A 625 -31.98 27.42 -21.39
C THR A 625 -33.33 27.30 -22.15
N ARG A 626 -34.45 27.40 -21.45
CA ARG A 626 -35.82 27.23 -22.03
C ARG A 626 -35.98 25.96 -22.84
N GLY A 627 -35.21 24.90 -22.50
CA GLY A 627 -35.25 23.61 -23.17
C GLY A 627 -34.38 23.47 -24.41
N ASP A 628 -33.62 24.50 -24.82
CA ASP A 628 -32.79 24.45 -26.02
C ASP A 628 -31.76 23.30 -26.00
N VAL A 629 -31.26 22.93 -24.81
CA VAL A 629 -30.32 21.84 -24.63
C VAL A 629 -31.00 20.46 -24.39
N LEU A 630 -32.32 20.38 -24.46
CA LEU A 630 -33.07 19.12 -24.21
C LEU A 630 -32.66 17.99 -25.17
N PRO A 631 -32.50 18.20 -26.49
CA PRO A 631 -32.07 17.11 -27.39
C PRO A 631 -30.72 16.53 -27.03
N VAL A 632 -29.73 17.37 -26.65
CA VAL A 632 -28.40 16.93 -26.25
C VAL A 632 -28.43 16.27 -24.87
N ALA A 633 -29.28 16.71 -23.95
CA ALA A 633 -29.51 16.07 -22.66
C ALA A 633 -30.08 14.66 -22.83
N VAL A 634 -31.12 14.49 -23.68
CA VAL A 634 -31.71 13.18 -23.97
C VAL A 634 -30.68 12.22 -24.58
N LYS A 635 -29.87 12.73 -25.52
CA LYS A 635 -28.75 11.93 -26.06
C LYS A 635 -27.79 11.51 -24.98
N GLY A 636 -27.37 12.44 -24.09
CA GLY A 636 -26.50 12.16 -22.96
C GLY A 636 -27.09 11.12 -21.99
N LEU A 637 -28.38 11.24 -21.67
CA LEU A 637 -29.07 10.25 -20.82
C LEU A 637 -29.08 8.87 -21.47
N ARG A 638 -29.47 8.79 -22.77
CA ARG A 638 -29.49 7.51 -23.49
C ARG A 638 -28.13 6.83 -23.49
N GLU A 639 -27.09 7.54 -23.90
CA GLU A 639 -25.74 6.95 -23.95
C GLU A 639 -25.19 6.68 -22.55
N GLY A 640 -25.44 7.56 -21.57
CA GLY A 640 -25.00 7.35 -20.19
C GLY A 640 -25.57 6.11 -19.53
N PHE A 641 -26.83 5.75 -19.84
CA PHE A 641 -27.45 4.54 -19.30
C PHE A 641 -27.10 3.28 -20.10
N PHE A 642 -27.09 3.36 -21.43
CA PHE A 642 -27.03 2.18 -22.29
C PHE A 642 -25.65 1.91 -22.91
N SER A 643 -24.66 2.78 -22.70
CA SER A 643 -23.27 2.52 -23.08
C SER A 643 -22.34 2.57 -21.87
N SER A 644 -21.10 2.14 -22.07
CA SER A 644 -20.02 2.22 -21.11
C SER A 644 -18.82 2.91 -21.76
N PRO A 645 -17.94 3.57 -20.99
CA PRO A 645 -16.70 4.12 -21.52
C PRO A 645 -15.88 3.05 -22.26
N ARG A 646 -15.36 3.40 -23.42
CA ARG A 646 -14.42 2.58 -24.18
C ARG A 646 -13.07 2.60 -23.46
N ARG A 647 -12.23 1.60 -23.70
CA ARG A 647 -10.86 1.55 -23.22
C ARG A 647 -10.07 2.75 -23.75
N SER A 648 -9.22 3.33 -22.92
CA SER A 648 -8.40 4.48 -23.29
C SER A 648 -7.45 4.14 -24.45
N SER A 649 -6.87 2.93 -24.49
CA SER A 649 -6.08 2.42 -25.60
C SER A 649 -6.84 2.36 -26.93
N THR A 650 -8.15 2.11 -26.89
CA THR A 650 -9.00 2.16 -28.09
C THR A 650 -9.27 3.58 -28.53
N VAL A 651 -9.51 4.49 -27.60
CA VAL A 651 -9.73 5.91 -27.89
C VAL A 651 -8.47 6.55 -28.47
N LEU A 652 -7.29 6.16 -28.00
CA LEU A 652 -5.99 6.69 -28.40
C LEU A 652 -5.33 5.87 -29.53
N SER A 653 -6.05 4.96 -30.17
CA SER A 653 -5.52 4.05 -31.20
C SER A 653 -4.97 4.73 -32.46
N ALA A 654 -5.30 6.02 -32.72
CA ALA A 654 -4.72 6.80 -33.81
C ALA A 654 -3.23 7.15 -33.57
N ASP A 655 -2.77 7.07 -32.32
CA ASP A 655 -1.41 7.33 -31.87
C ASP A 655 -0.76 6.04 -31.39
N PRO A 656 -0.15 5.21 -32.28
CA PRO A 656 0.22 3.82 -31.99
C PRO A 656 1.20 3.65 -30.82
N MET A 657 2.15 4.59 -30.62
CA MET A 657 3.08 4.55 -29.49
C MET A 657 2.31 4.68 -28.18
N ASN A 658 1.55 5.76 -28.01
CA ASN A 658 0.75 6.00 -26.81
C ASN A 658 -0.31 4.89 -26.59
N ALA A 659 -0.93 4.39 -27.67
CA ALA A 659 -1.90 3.30 -27.56
C ALA A 659 -1.27 1.98 -27.07
N THR A 660 -0.02 1.70 -27.45
CA THR A 660 0.71 0.51 -27.02
C THR A 660 1.08 0.60 -25.54
N GLU A 661 1.60 1.72 -25.11
CA GLU A 661 1.98 2.01 -23.72
C GLU A 661 0.76 1.98 -22.80
N ILE A 662 -0.32 2.67 -23.20
CA ILE A 662 -1.58 2.66 -22.44
C ILE A 662 -2.19 1.27 -22.40
N ARG A 663 -2.11 0.48 -23.47
CA ARG A 663 -2.57 -0.91 -23.49
C ARG A 663 -1.76 -1.79 -22.55
N ALA A 664 -0.44 -1.58 -22.49
CA ALA A 664 0.41 -2.31 -21.56
C ALA A 664 0.03 -2.00 -20.10
N LEU A 665 -0.19 -0.72 -19.78
CA LEU A 665 -0.68 -0.27 -18.46
C LEU A 665 -2.08 -0.82 -18.14
N GLU A 666 -3.05 -0.68 -19.06
CA GLU A 666 -4.40 -1.24 -18.90
C GLU A 666 -4.36 -2.76 -18.71
N THR A 667 -3.52 -3.47 -19.47
CA THR A 667 -3.35 -4.93 -19.36
C THR A 667 -2.74 -5.32 -18.02
N SER A 668 -1.77 -4.57 -17.54
CA SER A 668 -1.16 -4.79 -16.22
C SER A 668 -2.19 -4.63 -15.11
N ILE A 669 -3.01 -3.58 -15.17
CA ILE A 669 -4.08 -3.29 -14.22
C ILE A 669 -5.19 -4.34 -14.30
N GLU A 670 -5.63 -4.70 -15.53
CA GLU A 670 -6.63 -5.75 -15.73
C GLU A 670 -6.14 -7.14 -15.28
N ASN A 671 -4.87 -7.46 -15.49
CA ASN A 671 -4.31 -8.70 -14.98
C ASN A 671 -4.27 -8.71 -13.45
N ALA A 672 -3.97 -7.58 -12.84
CA ALA A 672 -4.08 -7.40 -11.39
C ALA A 672 -5.54 -7.54 -10.93
N GLU A 673 -6.51 -6.95 -11.65
CA GLU A 673 -7.94 -7.10 -11.37
C GLU A 673 -8.48 -8.51 -11.66
N ARG A 674 -8.06 -9.15 -12.76
CA ARG A 674 -8.44 -10.55 -13.07
C ARG A 674 -7.89 -11.52 -12.05
N SER A 675 -6.64 -11.31 -11.64
CA SER A 675 -6.06 -12.07 -10.54
C SER A 675 -6.83 -11.85 -9.24
N ARG A 676 -7.36 -10.65 -9.04
CA ARG A 676 -8.26 -10.33 -7.92
C ARG A 676 -9.63 -11.03 -8.06
N ARG A 677 -10.23 -11.05 -9.26
CA ARG A 677 -11.56 -11.71 -9.54
C ARG A 677 -11.48 -13.23 -9.61
N ALA A 678 -10.40 -13.80 -10.12
CA ALA A 678 -10.22 -15.25 -10.15
C ALA A 678 -9.98 -15.86 -8.75
N LEU A 679 -9.78 -15.01 -7.77
CA LEU A 679 -9.61 -15.35 -6.37
C LEU A 679 -10.88 -15.09 -5.52
N THR A 680 -11.94 -14.54 -6.17
CA THR A 680 -13.30 -14.42 -5.62
C THR A 680 -14.20 -15.59 -6.10
#